data_03560bf898d23a22cface1db540a6ec1
#
_entry.id   03560bf898d23a22cface1db540a6ec1
#
_cell.length_a   1.000
_cell.length_b   1.000
_cell.length_c   1.000
_cell.angle_alpha   90.00
_cell.angle_beta   90.00
_cell.angle_gamma   90.00
#
_symmetry.space_group_name_H-M   'P 1'
#
loop_
_entity.id
_entity.type
_entity.pdbx_description
1 polymer ?
#
loop_
_entity_poly.entity_id
_entity_poly.type
_entity_poly.pdbx_seq_one_letter_code
_entity_poly.pdbx_strand_id
1 'polypeptide(L)'
;MKYLWWFVLDWRCEGAAGSLEWKLWVGENKGTMVTIVGNVRRAMVVAILIGIMSPAADGLVAQTQSQTQTPPAAHAKKPASKSGTASADAGKTAGAKTKGPTAKAKSGAAGKGTKKKNAPTGKKHIVSRKPTAQTIHLTSAFKASEQLRPMAQQLASTRSPAAYSGVQAYARQHPGEGAAAAYLALGHAATLDHRYDDAVHSFLLANTSGTALDDYADYLGAQAAVQAGHGADAYGLLDNFAARHPESIFDANAPVLLANAHLQQNDPQGALKVLVPLADSAQASHVDFRYALARAYQMSGDTTHAASIYRNIYVGFPLSVEAGQASSQLQAMNMPLTAVERKVHADQLFNAKRYAEAGEEYHSIERDGSLSAADHDALLIYAAACDMRMKHISRREVEKLPDTKDDSAALKLYLLAELSRSENDQTAHDALIAQMVRDFPISRWLEEALYSGGNMYLLKHDPQQATYHYALLVKLFPKSTYAASAHWRAAWMNYRLHNYSEAARLMDEQIEMFPAGIEAPGALYWRGRIFEDEEKNFGQAVNYYHVLTASYVNSYYAGLARQRLSVLKTQATDVAPAAALSSVRVPVIPELTGELPENEPHLIKARLLANAALNEYIGPEIQASSTSSEWGALAQAEIYSSYGETTRAIQSMKHSGISFFSIPLDQVPTVYWKLLFPQPYWADLTANAQKNGLDPYLVASLIRQESEFNAGVVSHANAWGLMQLLPSVGKAEAKKQKMKGFNANELLNPSVNLELGTANLRQVLDRFGGQAEYALAAYNAGDVPVRQWMAIGDYKDIPEFVESIPYTETREYVQAILRNREIYHALYATP
;
A
#
# COMPACT_ATOMS: atom_id res chain seq x y z
N MET A 1 -1.14 18.04 -11.08
CA MET A 1 0.10 18.84 -11.15
C MET A 1 -0.09 20.14 -10.36
N LYS A 2 0.14 20.13 -9.06
CA LYS A 2 0.23 21.35 -8.25
C LYS A 2 1.64 21.89 -8.43
N TYR A 3 1.76 23.00 -9.19
CA TYR A 3 2.93 23.86 -9.42
C TYR A 3 4.30 23.33 -8.99
N LEU A 4 5.12 22.92 -9.96
CA LEU A 4 6.57 22.74 -9.81
C LEU A 4 7.22 24.10 -9.64
N TRP A 5 7.78 24.40 -8.47
CA TRP A 5 8.72 25.49 -8.26
C TRP A 5 10.09 25.05 -8.78
N TRP A 6 10.65 25.82 -9.68
CA TRP A 6 12.00 25.61 -10.18
C TRP A 6 12.97 26.41 -9.31
N PHE A 7 13.96 25.73 -8.76
CA PHE A 7 15.18 26.36 -8.31
C PHE A 7 16.20 26.25 -9.45
N VAL A 8 16.59 27.38 -10.03
CA VAL A 8 17.67 27.44 -11.00
C VAL A 8 18.91 27.90 -10.25
N LEU A 9 19.88 27.01 -10.07
CA LEU A 9 21.24 27.35 -9.64
C LEU A 9 22.06 27.60 -10.90
N ASP A 10 22.37 28.88 -11.16
CA ASP A 10 23.28 29.28 -12.24
C ASP A 10 24.71 29.33 -11.70
N TRP A 11 25.58 28.50 -12.27
CA TRP A 11 26.98 28.43 -11.92
C TRP A 11 27.79 29.24 -12.89
N ARG A 12 28.37 30.39 -12.47
CA ARG A 12 29.42 31.08 -13.21
C ARG A 12 30.63 31.25 -12.35
N CYS A 13 31.76 30.78 -12.84
CA CYS A 13 33.07 31.01 -12.26
C CYS A 13 33.70 32.22 -12.98
N GLU A 14 33.68 33.38 -12.38
CA GLU A 14 34.42 34.54 -12.86
C GLU A 14 35.33 35.05 -11.74
N GLY A 15 36.65 34.96 -11.96
CA GLY A 15 37.65 35.66 -11.14
C GLY A 15 38.77 34.81 -10.55
N ALA A 16 40.00 35.21 -10.81
CA ALA A 16 41.25 34.57 -10.39
C ALA A 16 41.62 34.88 -8.92
N ALA A 17 40.75 34.61 -7.97
CA ALA A 17 41.09 34.75 -6.55
C ALA A 17 40.06 34.03 -5.64
N GLY A 18 39.96 32.76 -5.71
CA GLY A 18 39.47 31.86 -4.62
C GLY A 18 38.16 32.18 -3.85
N SER A 19 37.32 33.09 -4.35
CA SER A 19 35.98 33.39 -3.78
C SER A 19 34.88 32.97 -4.74
N LEU A 20 33.88 32.25 -4.21
CA LEU A 20 32.68 31.84 -4.94
C LEU A 20 31.53 32.77 -4.58
N GLU A 21 30.87 33.31 -5.58
CA GLU A 21 29.65 34.12 -5.45
C GLU A 21 28.42 33.24 -5.74
N TRP A 22 27.47 33.20 -4.80
CA TRP A 22 26.23 32.45 -4.92
C TRP A 22 25.08 33.42 -5.16
N LYS A 23 24.31 33.21 -6.22
CA LYS A 23 23.09 33.97 -6.51
C LYS A 23 21.87 33.08 -6.40
N LEU A 24 21.01 33.35 -5.43
CA LEU A 24 19.77 32.66 -5.21
C LEU A 24 18.60 33.55 -5.63
N TRP A 25 17.77 33.08 -6.56
CA TRP A 25 16.53 33.74 -6.94
C TRP A 25 15.37 33.20 -6.11
N VAL A 26 14.68 34.08 -5.39
CA VAL A 26 13.51 33.69 -4.57
C VAL A 26 12.33 34.58 -4.93
N GLY A 27 11.30 34.01 -5.57
CA GLY A 27 10.00 34.67 -5.79
C GLY A 27 9.50 34.73 -7.24
N GLU A 28 8.19 34.88 -7.39
CA GLU A 28 7.51 35.09 -8.67
C GLU A 28 7.71 36.51 -9.21
N ASN A 29 8.13 36.58 -10.45
CA ASN A 29 8.10 37.81 -11.31
C ASN A 29 8.65 39.14 -10.79
N LYS A 30 9.42 39.22 -9.78
CA LYS A 30 10.37 40.28 -9.34
C LYS A 30 11.00 39.81 -8.02
N GLY A 31 11.80 38.76 -8.08
CA GLY A 31 12.46 38.21 -6.90
C GLY A 31 13.59 39.09 -6.40
N THR A 32 13.77 39.15 -5.10
CA THR A 32 14.88 39.82 -4.46
C THR A 32 16.12 38.95 -4.62
N MET A 33 17.18 39.53 -5.19
CA MET A 33 18.48 38.87 -5.39
C MET A 33 19.26 38.93 -4.09
N VAL A 34 19.60 37.78 -3.51
CA VAL A 34 20.50 37.71 -2.35
C VAL A 34 21.84 37.17 -2.81
N THR A 35 22.88 37.97 -2.67
CA THR A 35 24.25 37.57 -2.99
C THR A 35 24.99 37.22 -1.70
N ILE A 36 25.55 36.02 -1.62
CA ILE A 36 26.36 35.56 -0.50
C ILE A 36 27.78 35.34 -1.00
N VAL A 37 28.74 36.12 -0.50
CA VAL A 37 30.18 35.99 -0.82
C VAL A 37 30.88 35.24 0.32
N GLY A 38 31.51 34.11 0.05
CA GLY A 38 32.16 33.30 1.08
C GLY A 38 33.43 32.60 0.58
N ASN A 39 34.35 32.33 1.50
CA ASN A 39 35.62 31.67 1.21
C ASN A 39 35.44 30.14 1.27
N VAL A 40 36.00 29.38 0.32
CA VAL A 40 35.82 27.94 0.09
C VAL A 40 35.94 27.08 1.35
N ARG A 41 36.79 27.45 2.31
CA ARG A 41 36.92 26.72 3.58
C ARG A 41 35.73 26.90 4.56
N ARG A 42 34.94 27.99 4.45
CA ARG A 42 33.74 28.20 5.28
C ARG A 42 32.47 27.63 4.65
N ALA A 43 32.40 27.51 3.35
CA ALA A 43 31.29 26.86 2.64
C ALA A 43 31.19 25.36 2.90
N MET A 44 32.33 24.69 3.03
CA MET A 44 32.36 23.25 3.40
C MET A 44 31.87 22.97 4.82
N VAL A 45 32.12 23.86 5.77
CA VAL A 45 31.66 23.74 7.16
C VAL A 45 30.16 24.05 7.27
N VAL A 46 29.62 24.96 6.46
CA VAL A 46 28.17 25.23 6.43
C VAL A 46 27.39 24.10 5.74
N ALA A 47 27.93 23.48 4.71
CA ALA A 47 27.32 22.31 4.06
C ALA A 47 27.31 21.07 4.99
N ILE A 48 28.36 20.88 5.79
CA ILE A 48 28.44 19.82 6.81
C ILE A 48 27.51 20.12 7.99
N LEU A 49 27.32 21.36 8.40
CA LEU A 49 26.39 21.74 9.48
C LEU A 49 24.91 21.70 9.05
N ILE A 50 24.61 21.92 7.78
CA ILE A 50 23.25 21.73 7.24
C ILE A 50 22.92 20.24 7.04
N GLY A 51 23.92 19.40 6.74
CA GLY A 51 23.78 17.95 6.67
C GLY A 51 23.60 17.24 8.03
N ILE A 52 24.04 17.89 9.13
CA ILE A 52 23.98 17.32 10.49
C ILE A 52 22.70 17.76 11.24
N MET A 53 21.93 18.72 10.73
CA MET A 53 20.68 19.18 11.32
C MET A 53 19.41 18.66 10.63
N SER A 54 19.50 17.64 9.80
CA SER A 54 18.30 16.86 9.42
C SER A 54 18.12 15.74 10.43
N PRO A 55 17.07 15.77 11.26
CA PRO A 55 16.73 14.59 12.04
C PRO A 55 16.33 13.50 11.05
N ALA A 56 16.93 12.34 11.18
CA ALA A 56 16.55 11.12 10.50
C ALA A 56 15.04 10.92 10.65
N ALA A 57 14.30 11.13 9.59
CA ALA A 57 12.94 10.65 9.46
C ALA A 57 13.05 9.27 8.80
N ASP A 58 13.45 8.29 9.60
CA ASP A 58 13.29 6.88 9.25
C ASP A 58 11.80 6.54 9.28
N GLY A 59 11.33 6.06 8.14
CA GLY A 59 10.24 5.12 8.08
C GLY A 59 8.83 5.66 8.17
N LEU A 60 8.38 6.40 7.15
CA LEU A 60 6.98 6.29 6.72
C LEU A 60 6.95 6.52 5.20
N VAL A 61 7.21 5.45 4.47
CA VAL A 61 6.85 5.37 3.06
C VAL A 61 5.32 5.33 3.03
N ALA A 62 4.71 6.47 2.78
CA ALA A 62 3.36 6.49 2.29
C ALA A 62 3.37 5.84 0.90
N GLN A 63 3.06 4.56 0.86
CA GLN A 63 2.78 3.88 -0.39
C GLN A 63 1.56 4.53 -1.02
N THR A 64 1.79 5.38 -1.99
CA THR A 64 0.83 5.61 -3.06
C THR A 64 0.55 4.24 -3.68
N GLN A 65 -0.71 3.87 -3.70
CA GLN A 65 -1.21 2.62 -4.26
C GLN A 65 -0.70 2.45 -5.70
N SER A 66 0.33 1.65 -5.88
CA SER A 66 0.45 0.79 -7.05
C SER A 66 0.07 -0.60 -6.57
N GLN A 67 -1.03 -1.12 -7.06
CA GLN A 67 -1.40 -2.52 -6.89
C GLN A 67 -0.29 -3.37 -7.49
N THR A 68 0.62 -3.86 -6.67
CA THR A 68 1.49 -4.96 -7.05
C THR A 68 0.69 -6.24 -6.90
N GLN A 69 0.15 -6.70 -8.03
CA GLN A 69 -0.27 -8.08 -8.14
C GLN A 69 0.98 -8.96 -7.99
N THR A 70 0.92 -9.89 -7.06
CA THR A 70 1.87 -10.98 -6.90
C THR A 70 1.95 -11.77 -8.21
N PRO A 71 3.14 -12.10 -8.74
CA PRO A 71 3.24 -12.95 -9.93
C PRO A 71 2.80 -14.38 -9.59
N PRO A 72 2.06 -15.06 -10.47
CA PRO A 72 1.68 -16.45 -10.27
C PRO A 72 2.91 -17.36 -10.32
N ALA A 73 2.96 -18.30 -9.39
CA ALA A 73 3.99 -19.32 -9.27
C ALA A 73 4.23 -20.06 -10.60
N ALA A 74 5.50 -20.11 -11.01
CA ALA A 74 5.95 -20.84 -12.19
C ALA A 74 5.74 -22.35 -11.98
N HIS A 75 4.86 -22.95 -12.79
CA HIS A 75 4.75 -24.40 -12.89
C HIS A 75 5.99 -24.98 -13.57
N ALA A 76 6.81 -25.68 -12.81
CA ALA A 76 7.90 -26.50 -13.33
C ALA A 76 7.34 -27.67 -14.16
N LYS A 77 7.68 -27.70 -15.45
CA LYS A 77 7.45 -28.84 -16.34
C LYS A 77 8.40 -30.00 -15.97
N LYS A 78 7.84 -31.14 -15.59
CA LYS A 78 8.57 -32.43 -15.65
C LYS A 78 8.55 -32.99 -17.06
N PRO A 79 9.64 -33.62 -17.52
CA PRO A 79 9.70 -34.21 -18.85
C PRO A 79 9.00 -35.57 -18.89
N ALA A 80 8.37 -35.83 -20.04
CA ALA A 80 7.69 -37.07 -20.37
C ALA A 80 8.69 -38.20 -20.66
N SER A 81 8.47 -39.38 -20.09
CA SER A 81 9.02 -40.64 -20.61
C SER A 81 7.90 -41.56 -21.07
N LYS A 82 8.04 -42.10 -22.28
CA LYS A 82 7.15 -43.02 -22.99
C LYS A 82 7.32 -44.47 -22.51
N SER A 83 6.29 -45.23 -22.69
CA SER A 83 6.11 -46.69 -22.96
C SER A 83 5.37 -47.36 -21.80
N GLY A 84 4.42 -48.20 -22.04
CA GLY A 84 3.87 -48.95 -23.11
C GLY A 84 2.81 -49.94 -22.54
N THR A 85 1.75 -50.09 -23.28
CA THR A 85 0.78 -51.15 -23.45
C THR A 85 0.68 -52.30 -22.39
N ALA A 86 -0.55 -52.61 -21.95
CA ALA A 86 -1.39 -53.82 -22.15
C ALA A 86 -2.36 -54.02 -21.02
N SER A 87 -3.60 -53.94 -21.27
CA SER A 87 -4.78 -54.81 -21.39
C SER A 87 -5.08 -55.78 -20.21
N ALA A 88 -6.41 -55.69 -19.87
CA ALA A 88 -7.33 -56.79 -19.45
C ALA A 88 -7.10 -57.34 -18.01
N ASP A 89 -8.05 -57.67 -17.22
CA ASP A 89 -9.45 -58.11 -17.36
C ASP A 89 -10.08 -58.30 -15.94
N ALA A 90 -11.33 -58.15 -15.87
CA ALA A 90 -12.38 -58.74 -15.03
C ALA A 90 -12.12 -59.46 -13.68
N GLY A 91 -13.05 -59.26 -12.76
CA GLY A 91 -13.42 -60.18 -11.70
C GLY A 91 -14.04 -59.51 -10.47
N LYS A 92 -15.28 -59.26 -10.45
CA LYS A 92 -16.46 -59.84 -9.74
C LYS A 92 -16.09 -60.49 -8.38
N THR A 93 -16.81 -60.04 -7.36
CA THR A 93 -17.88 -60.67 -6.57
C THR A 93 -17.78 -60.41 -5.07
N ALA A 94 -18.93 -60.00 -4.55
CA ALA A 94 -19.66 -60.46 -3.35
C ALA A 94 -19.01 -60.18 -1.99
N GLY A 95 -19.61 -59.56 -1.04
CA GLY A 95 -20.98 -59.66 -0.50
C GLY A 95 -20.96 -60.18 0.92
N ALA A 96 -21.49 -59.44 1.89
CA ALA A 96 -22.21 -59.99 3.10
C ALA A 96 -22.37 -58.83 4.12
N LYS A 97 -23.48 -58.35 4.32
CA LYS A 97 -24.57 -58.42 5.29
C LYS A 97 -24.20 -58.95 6.70
N THR A 98 -24.47 -58.08 7.71
CA THR A 98 -25.30 -58.41 8.89
C THR A 98 -25.49 -57.19 9.76
N LYS A 99 -26.70 -56.73 9.86
CA LYS A 99 -27.75 -56.86 10.90
C LYS A 99 -27.54 -56.03 12.15
N GLY A 100 -28.46 -55.05 12.32
CA GLY A 100 -28.78 -54.41 13.59
C GLY A 100 -29.50 -55.32 14.59
N PRO A 101 -29.95 -54.82 15.70
CA PRO A 101 -31.41 -54.80 15.87
C PRO A 101 -32.00 -53.51 16.54
N THR A 102 -33.25 -53.34 16.15
CA THR A 102 -34.30 -52.48 16.68
C THR A 102 -34.81 -52.90 18.05
N ALA A 103 -35.36 -51.98 18.82
CA ALA A 103 -36.57 -52.10 19.64
C ALA A 103 -36.96 -50.72 20.15
N LYS A 104 -38.05 -50.29 19.73
CA LYS A 104 -39.51 -50.38 20.01
C LYS A 104 -40.01 -49.38 21.00
N ALA A 105 -40.91 -48.58 20.44
CA ALA A 105 -41.83 -47.66 21.05
C ALA A 105 -42.80 -48.26 22.04
N LYS A 106 -43.35 -47.44 22.93
CA LYS A 106 -44.77 -47.56 23.28
C LYS A 106 -45.34 -46.22 23.70
N SER A 107 -46.41 -45.93 23.08
CA SER A 107 -47.49 -45.01 23.17
C SER A 107 -48.23 -44.96 24.51
N GLY A 108 -48.85 -43.84 24.79
CA GLY A 108 -49.93 -43.75 25.76
C GLY A 108 -50.53 -42.36 25.82
N ALA A 109 -51.80 -42.32 25.49
CA ALA A 109 -52.59 -41.17 25.07
C ALA A 109 -53.29 -40.41 26.20
N ALA A 110 -53.68 -39.19 25.83
CA ALA A 110 -54.95 -38.48 26.13
C ALA A 110 -55.16 -37.80 27.51
N GLY A 111 -55.55 -36.53 27.43
CA GLY A 111 -56.33 -35.86 28.48
C GLY A 111 -56.44 -34.34 28.33
N LYS A 112 -57.57 -33.89 27.84
CA LYS A 112 -58.04 -32.52 27.69
C LYS A 112 -58.05 -31.70 29.00
N GLY A 113 -57.81 -30.39 28.94
CA GLY A 113 -58.27 -29.49 29.99
C GLY A 113 -57.77 -28.04 29.83
N THR A 114 -58.60 -27.22 29.27
CA THR A 114 -58.51 -25.75 29.23
C THR A 114 -58.46 -25.10 30.62
N LYS A 115 -57.61 -24.09 30.88
CA LYS A 115 -58.00 -22.81 31.50
C LYS A 115 -56.84 -21.84 31.52
N LYS A 116 -57.13 -20.61 31.05
CA LYS A 116 -56.38 -19.38 31.26
C LYS A 116 -56.08 -19.12 32.72
N LYS A 117 -54.86 -18.64 33.03
CA LYS A 117 -54.65 -17.47 33.90
C LYS A 117 -53.13 -17.14 34.02
N ASN A 118 -52.85 -15.85 33.77
CA ASN A 118 -51.87 -14.95 34.39
C ASN A 118 -50.42 -15.40 34.55
N ALA A 119 -49.55 -14.60 33.87
CA ALA A 119 -48.12 -14.51 34.10
C ALA A 119 -47.78 -14.07 35.54
N PRO A 120 -46.67 -14.56 36.05
CA PRO A 120 -45.84 -13.75 36.92
C PRO A 120 -44.48 -13.54 36.27
N THR A 121 -44.06 -12.30 36.30
CA THR A 121 -42.68 -11.79 36.06
C THR A 121 -41.68 -12.58 36.89
N GLY A 122 -41.08 -13.61 36.28
CA GLY A 122 -39.94 -14.29 36.84
C GLY A 122 -38.65 -13.53 36.47
N LYS A 123 -38.10 -12.77 37.43
CA LYS A 123 -36.70 -12.34 37.39
C LYS A 123 -35.83 -13.58 37.15
N LYS A 124 -35.24 -13.69 35.98
CA LYS A 124 -34.14 -14.63 35.74
C LYS A 124 -33.03 -14.20 36.67
N HIS A 125 -32.78 -14.94 37.75
CA HIS A 125 -31.52 -14.91 38.45
C HIS A 125 -30.45 -15.31 37.46
N ILE A 126 -29.69 -14.34 36.96
CA ILE A 126 -28.41 -14.53 36.33
C ILE A 126 -27.50 -15.07 37.46
N VAL A 127 -27.27 -16.36 37.49
CA VAL A 127 -26.25 -16.98 38.33
C VAL A 127 -24.93 -16.41 37.81
N SER A 128 -24.42 -15.40 38.50
CA SER A 128 -23.08 -14.88 38.30
C SER A 128 -22.11 -16.03 38.52
N ARG A 129 -21.67 -16.69 37.48
CA ARG A 129 -20.51 -17.59 37.56
C ARG A 129 -19.32 -16.74 37.99
N LYS A 130 -18.67 -17.13 39.08
CA LYS A 130 -17.41 -16.48 39.48
C LYS A 130 -16.48 -16.51 38.27
N PRO A 131 -15.88 -15.36 37.89
CA PRO A 131 -14.98 -15.30 36.76
C PRO A 131 -13.82 -16.32 36.98
N THR A 132 -13.42 -17.00 35.92
CA THR A 132 -12.26 -17.89 35.95
C THR A 132 -10.98 -17.07 36.24
N ALA A 133 -9.92 -17.71 36.73
CA ALA A 133 -8.63 -17.04 36.93
C ALA A 133 -8.15 -16.36 35.63
N GLN A 134 -8.40 -16.97 34.48
CA GLN A 134 -8.08 -16.42 33.17
C GLN A 134 -8.94 -15.18 32.82
N THR A 135 -10.22 -15.18 33.16
CA THR A 135 -11.10 -13.99 32.98
C THR A 135 -10.66 -12.85 33.90
N ILE A 136 -10.17 -13.14 35.12
CA ILE A 136 -9.62 -12.16 36.04
C ILE A 136 -8.29 -11.62 35.49
N HIS A 137 -7.43 -12.44 34.92
CA HIS A 137 -6.18 -12.04 34.26
C HIS A 137 -6.43 -11.13 33.05
N LEU A 138 -7.34 -11.52 32.17
CA LEU A 138 -7.74 -10.73 31.00
C LEU A 138 -8.38 -9.40 31.40
N THR A 139 -9.28 -9.39 32.38
CA THR A 139 -9.89 -8.16 32.89
C THR A 139 -8.86 -7.24 33.55
N SER A 140 -7.85 -7.80 34.21
CA SER A 140 -6.74 -7.07 34.77
C SER A 140 -5.83 -6.49 33.67
N ALA A 141 -5.51 -7.25 32.61
CA ALA A 141 -4.76 -6.80 31.46
C ALA A 141 -5.47 -5.67 30.70
N PHE A 142 -6.80 -5.76 30.53
CA PHE A 142 -7.60 -4.71 29.89
C PHE A 142 -7.68 -3.42 30.73
N LYS A 143 -7.83 -3.52 32.05
CA LYS A 143 -7.76 -2.33 32.92
C LYS A 143 -6.37 -1.70 32.91
N ALA A 144 -5.33 -2.52 32.85
CA ALA A 144 -3.97 -2.06 32.67
C ALA A 144 -3.78 -1.32 31.34
N SER A 145 -4.48 -1.70 30.28
CA SER A 145 -4.35 -1.08 28.94
C SER A 145 -4.79 0.38 28.90
N GLU A 146 -5.84 0.76 29.64
CA GLU A 146 -6.31 2.15 29.68
C GLU A 146 -5.28 3.10 30.31
N GLN A 147 -4.41 2.60 31.18
CA GLN A 147 -3.38 3.37 31.86
C GLN A 147 -2.02 3.26 31.19
N LEU A 148 -1.56 2.04 30.86
CA LEU A 148 -0.24 1.83 30.30
C LEU A 148 -0.11 2.39 28.87
N ARG A 149 -1.09 2.14 28.01
CA ARG A 149 -1.00 2.50 26.60
C ARG A 149 -0.69 3.99 26.34
N PRO A 150 -1.39 4.98 26.96
CA PRO A 150 -1.05 6.38 26.76
C PRO A 150 0.37 6.72 27.23
N MET A 151 0.83 6.11 28.33
CA MET A 151 2.20 6.31 28.84
C MET A 151 3.24 5.68 27.93
N ALA A 152 2.98 4.48 27.40
CA ALA A 152 3.88 3.82 26.46
C ALA A 152 3.95 4.57 25.11
N GLN A 153 2.83 5.09 24.60
CA GLN A 153 2.81 5.94 23.42
C GLN A 153 3.57 7.26 23.64
N GLN A 154 3.39 7.90 24.81
CA GLN A 154 4.18 9.07 25.18
C GLN A 154 5.67 8.74 25.30
N LEU A 155 6.02 7.59 25.86
CA LEU A 155 7.41 7.11 25.93
C LEU A 155 7.97 6.91 24.53
N ALA A 156 7.28 6.17 23.67
CA ALA A 156 7.72 5.91 22.29
C ALA A 156 7.94 7.21 21.49
N SER A 157 7.10 8.23 21.69
CA SER A 157 7.16 9.50 20.94
C SER A 157 8.16 10.51 21.50
N THR A 158 8.27 10.65 22.84
CA THR A 158 9.07 11.73 23.46
C THR A 158 10.38 11.24 24.05
N ARG A 159 10.45 9.98 24.48
CA ARG A 159 11.60 9.36 25.20
C ARG A 159 12.17 10.24 26.31
N SER A 160 11.31 11.06 26.92
CA SER A 160 11.72 11.99 27.99
C SER A 160 11.97 11.24 29.30
N PRO A 161 12.83 11.76 30.22
CA PRO A 161 13.05 11.16 31.53
C PRO A 161 11.75 10.97 32.35
N ALA A 162 10.79 11.88 32.20
CA ALA A 162 9.48 11.78 32.84
C ALA A 162 8.65 10.62 32.29
N ALA A 163 8.68 10.40 30.96
CA ALA A 163 8.00 9.27 30.33
C ALA A 163 8.60 7.94 30.79
N TYR A 164 9.94 7.80 30.81
CA TYR A 164 10.60 6.62 31.35
C TYR A 164 10.18 6.34 32.81
N SER A 165 10.25 7.38 33.67
CA SER A 165 9.88 7.25 35.08
C SER A 165 8.40 6.86 35.27
N GLY A 166 7.51 7.38 34.42
CA GLY A 166 6.08 7.06 34.47
C GLY A 166 5.82 5.58 34.16
N VAL A 167 6.36 5.06 33.06
CA VAL A 167 6.22 3.64 32.68
C VAL A 167 6.89 2.72 33.69
N GLN A 168 8.05 3.10 34.25
CA GLN A 168 8.72 2.33 35.29
C GLN A 168 7.91 2.28 36.60
N ALA A 169 7.27 3.38 36.99
CA ALA A 169 6.37 3.40 38.13
C ALA A 169 5.15 2.51 37.89
N TYR A 170 4.60 2.53 36.73
CA TYR A 170 3.49 1.64 36.34
C TYR A 170 3.90 0.16 36.45
N ALA A 171 5.06 -0.24 35.92
CA ALA A 171 5.52 -1.62 35.96
C ALA A 171 5.61 -2.15 37.42
N ARG A 172 6.11 -1.32 38.34
CA ARG A 172 6.20 -1.66 39.79
C ARG A 172 4.85 -1.83 40.48
N GLN A 173 3.80 -1.14 39.98
CA GLN A 173 2.45 -1.16 40.57
C GLN A 173 1.55 -2.25 40.01
N HIS A 174 1.88 -2.81 38.83
CA HIS A 174 1.03 -3.75 38.10
C HIS A 174 1.82 -5.03 37.71
N PRO A 175 2.10 -5.93 38.70
CA PRO A 175 2.88 -7.15 38.46
C PRO A 175 2.15 -8.08 37.45
N GLY A 176 2.90 -8.99 36.84
CA GLY A 176 2.42 -9.91 35.81
C GLY A 176 2.41 -9.26 34.43
N GLU A 177 1.39 -9.51 33.59
CA GLU A 177 1.28 -9.04 32.21
C GLU A 177 1.46 -7.52 32.07
N GLY A 178 0.94 -6.74 33.00
CA GLY A 178 1.10 -5.29 33.00
C GLY A 178 2.56 -4.86 33.18
N ALA A 179 3.32 -5.51 34.08
CA ALA A 179 4.74 -5.25 34.28
C ALA A 179 5.55 -5.69 33.06
N ALA A 180 5.28 -6.89 32.51
CA ALA A 180 5.97 -7.40 31.34
C ALA A 180 5.81 -6.45 30.13
N ALA A 181 4.59 -6.03 29.81
CA ALA A 181 4.32 -5.07 28.73
C ALA A 181 5.02 -3.71 28.99
N ALA A 182 5.01 -3.22 30.23
CA ALA A 182 5.68 -1.96 30.56
C ALA A 182 7.21 -2.06 30.44
N TYR A 183 7.81 -3.17 30.89
CA TYR A 183 9.26 -3.40 30.73
C TYR A 183 9.65 -3.61 29.27
N LEU A 184 8.82 -4.26 28.43
CA LEU A 184 9.04 -4.31 26.99
C LEU A 184 9.04 -2.91 26.37
N ALA A 185 8.08 -2.04 26.75
CA ALA A 185 8.05 -0.65 26.29
C ALA A 185 9.31 0.13 26.68
N LEU A 186 9.82 -0.08 27.92
CA LEU A 186 11.05 0.56 28.40
C LEU A 186 12.27 0.05 27.62
N GLY A 187 12.37 -1.26 27.43
CA GLY A 187 13.46 -1.89 26.67
C GLY A 187 13.48 -1.41 25.22
N HIS A 188 12.32 -1.40 24.58
CA HIS A 188 12.19 -0.90 23.21
C HIS A 188 12.60 0.58 23.09
N ALA A 189 12.11 1.43 23.96
CA ALA A 189 12.48 2.85 23.97
C ALA A 189 13.99 3.05 24.23
N ALA A 190 14.60 2.26 25.12
CA ALA A 190 16.03 2.29 25.36
C ALA A 190 16.84 1.83 24.15
N THR A 191 16.36 0.80 23.40
CA THR A 191 16.95 0.36 22.14
C THR A 191 16.93 1.50 21.08
N LEU A 192 15.82 2.21 20.95
CA LEU A 192 15.70 3.37 20.04
C LEU A 192 16.63 4.55 20.44
N ASP A 193 16.95 4.68 21.73
CA ASP A 193 17.91 5.66 22.24
C ASP A 193 19.36 5.14 22.22
N HIS A 194 19.62 3.95 21.63
CA HIS A 194 20.93 3.27 21.59
C HIS A 194 21.51 3.00 22.99
N ARG A 195 20.67 2.93 24.04
CA ARG A 195 21.03 2.58 25.40
C ARG A 195 20.83 1.08 25.63
N TYR A 196 21.64 0.29 24.94
CA TYR A 196 21.44 -1.16 24.83
C TYR A 196 21.55 -1.90 26.16
N ASP A 197 22.44 -1.50 27.09
CA ASP A 197 22.53 -2.10 28.44
C ASP A 197 21.26 -1.87 29.27
N ASP A 198 20.68 -0.66 29.19
CA ASP A 198 19.39 -0.35 29.83
C ASP A 198 18.23 -1.15 29.16
N ALA A 199 18.34 -1.40 27.86
CA ALA A 199 17.37 -2.21 27.12
C ALA A 199 17.43 -3.67 27.58
N VAL A 200 18.63 -4.29 27.65
CA VAL A 200 18.86 -5.65 28.18
C VAL A 200 18.27 -5.77 29.58
N HIS A 201 18.59 -4.83 30.48
CA HIS A 201 18.06 -4.85 31.84
C HIS A 201 16.52 -4.82 31.86
N SER A 202 15.91 -3.99 31.02
CA SER A 202 14.46 -3.89 30.98
C SER A 202 13.81 -5.17 30.41
N PHE A 203 14.37 -5.78 29.38
CA PHE A 203 13.87 -7.03 28.82
C PHE A 203 14.02 -8.22 29.81
N LEU A 204 15.13 -8.30 30.55
CA LEU A 204 15.28 -9.29 31.59
C LEU A 204 14.24 -9.15 32.72
N LEU A 205 13.86 -7.92 33.09
CA LEU A 205 12.76 -7.66 34.02
C LEU A 205 11.41 -8.09 33.47
N ALA A 206 11.19 -7.96 32.17
CA ALA A 206 9.97 -8.45 31.51
C ALA A 206 9.89 -9.98 31.58
N ASN A 207 10.96 -10.69 31.31
CA ASN A 207 11.02 -12.15 31.31
C ASN A 207 10.73 -12.75 32.72
N THR A 208 11.17 -12.09 33.79
CA THR A 208 10.93 -12.56 35.18
C THR A 208 9.44 -12.63 35.56
N SER A 209 8.55 -12.16 34.71
CA SER A 209 7.12 -12.10 35.00
C SER A 209 6.34 -13.38 34.64
N GLY A 210 6.93 -14.30 33.85
CA GLY A 210 6.33 -15.59 33.46
C GLY A 210 5.00 -15.38 32.70
N THR A 211 5.05 -14.59 31.65
CA THR A 211 3.85 -14.11 30.93
C THR A 211 3.80 -14.59 29.48
N ALA A 212 2.74 -14.25 28.77
CA ALA A 212 2.62 -14.52 27.35
C ALA A 212 3.67 -13.79 26.47
N LEU A 213 4.44 -12.83 27.06
CA LEU A 213 5.43 -12.01 26.37
C LEU A 213 6.89 -12.47 26.60
N ASP A 214 7.11 -13.64 27.21
CA ASP A 214 8.45 -14.12 27.54
C ASP A 214 9.32 -14.36 26.30
N ASP A 215 8.73 -14.79 25.18
CA ASP A 215 9.42 -14.93 23.91
C ASP A 215 9.92 -13.58 23.34
N TYR A 216 9.13 -12.52 23.50
CA TYR A 216 9.55 -11.15 23.17
C TYR A 216 10.67 -10.66 24.07
N ALA A 217 10.57 -10.91 25.37
CA ALA A 217 11.60 -10.53 26.34
C ALA A 217 12.93 -11.21 26.05
N ASP A 218 12.92 -12.51 25.75
CA ASP A 218 14.10 -13.30 25.40
C ASP A 218 14.72 -12.84 24.08
N TYR A 219 13.91 -12.73 23.00
CA TYR A 219 14.43 -12.38 21.69
C TYR A 219 14.94 -10.93 21.62
N LEU A 220 14.15 -9.94 22.09
CA LEU A 220 14.56 -8.54 22.08
C LEU A 220 15.69 -8.26 23.08
N GLY A 221 15.71 -8.98 24.21
CA GLY A 221 16.82 -8.95 25.16
C GLY A 221 18.13 -9.44 24.55
N ALA A 222 18.08 -10.56 23.83
CA ALA A 222 19.23 -11.09 23.11
C ALA A 222 19.68 -10.14 21.97
N GLN A 223 18.75 -9.54 21.26
CA GLN A 223 19.06 -8.55 20.24
C GLN A 223 19.77 -7.33 20.84
N ALA A 224 19.28 -6.81 21.96
CA ALA A 224 19.89 -5.69 22.65
C ALA A 224 21.29 -6.07 23.19
N ALA A 225 21.47 -7.28 23.72
CA ALA A 225 22.78 -7.77 24.17
C ALA A 225 23.80 -7.84 23.02
N VAL A 226 23.40 -8.34 21.86
CA VAL A 226 24.27 -8.33 20.67
C VAL A 226 24.59 -6.89 20.25
N GLN A 227 23.64 -5.96 20.28
CA GLN A 227 23.86 -4.55 19.94
C GLN A 227 24.76 -3.83 20.97
N ALA A 228 24.69 -4.24 22.24
CA ALA A 228 25.57 -3.76 23.30
C ALA A 228 27.03 -4.25 23.18
N GLY A 229 27.31 -5.25 22.36
CA GLY A 229 28.62 -5.90 22.28
C GLY A 229 28.75 -7.10 23.21
N HIS A 230 27.71 -7.47 23.93
CA HIS A 230 27.68 -8.53 24.95
C HIS A 230 27.02 -9.81 24.38
N GLY A 231 27.51 -10.31 23.24
CA GLY A 231 26.93 -11.49 22.56
C GLY A 231 26.83 -12.74 23.45
N ALA A 232 27.73 -12.90 24.43
CA ALA A 232 27.66 -14.02 25.35
C ALA A 232 26.39 -14.02 26.21
N ASP A 233 25.83 -12.84 26.53
CA ASP A 233 24.61 -12.73 27.33
C ASP A 233 23.38 -13.18 26.54
N ALA A 234 23.45 -13.16 25.20
CA ALA A 234 22.39 -13.63 24.32
C ALA A 234 22.25 -15.17 24.32
N TYR A 235 23.30 -15.93 24.66
CA TYR A 235 23.27 -17.40 24.61
C TYR A 235 22.16 -17.98 25.48
N GLY A 236 22.07 -17.55 26.73
CA GLY A 236 21.07 -18.04 27.70
C GLY A 236 19.63 -17.69 27.28
N LEU A 237 19.46 -16.55 26.62
CA LEU A 237 18.17 -16.09 26.16
C LEU A 237 17.71 -16.84 24.90
N LEU A 238 18.64 -17.30 24.06
CA LEU A 238 18.36 -17.98 22.81
C LEU A 238 18.52 -19.50 22.83
N ASP A 239 19.09 -20.06 23.93
CA ASP A 239 19.25 -21.49 24.05
C ASP A 239 17.91 -22.22 24.03
N ASN A 240 17.79 -23.19 23.13
CA ASN A 240 16.56 -23.95 22.92
C ASN A 240 15.30 -23.07 22.72
N PHE A 241 15.46 -21.88 22.06
CA PHE A 241 14.39 -20.89 21.91
C PHE A 241 13.12 -21.51 21.31
N ALA A 242 13.23 -22.23 20.19
CA ALA A 242 12.09 -22.88 19.54
C ALA A 242 11.37 -23.90 20.45
N ALA A 243 12.10 -24.60 21.30
CA ALA A 243 11.49 -25.57 22.24
C ALA A 243 10.81 -24.88 23.44
N ARG A 244 11.32 -23.71 23.86
CA ARG A 244 10.71 -22.92 24.96
C ARG A 244 9.51 -22.10 24.45
N HIS A 245 9.54 -21.67 23.20
CA HIS A 245 8.58 -20.74 22.59
C HIS A 245 8.11 -21.25 21.22
N PRO A 246 7.46 -22.43 21.14
CA PRO A 246 7.14 -23.09 19.86
C PRO A 246 6.14 -22.33 18.97
N GLU A 247 5.41 -21.36 19.52
CA GLU A 247 4.46 -20.51 18.79
C GLU A 247 4.99 -19.08 18.60
N SER A 248 6.31 -18.86 18.82
CA SER A 248 6.88 -17.51 18.67
C SER A 248 7.08 -17.14 17.21
N ILE A 249 6.75 -15.89 16.89
CA ILE A 249 7.05 -15.33 15.57
C ILE A 249 8.56 -15.21 15.29
N PHE A 250 9.39 -15.35 16.30
CA PHE A 250 10.85 -15.23 16.21
C PHE A 250 11.56 -16.58 15.98
N ASP A 251 10.83 -17.70 15.90
CA ASP A 251 11.42 -19.03 15.72
C ASP A 251 12.37 -19.10 14.53
N ALA A 252 12.01 -18.49 13.42
CA ALA A 252 12.86 -18.43 12.23
C ALA A 252 14.08 -17.51 12.38
N ASN A 253 14.01 -16.48 13.21
CA ASN A 253 15.05 -15.45 13.34
C ASN A 253 16.01 -15.73 14.51
N ALA A 254 15.58 -16.46 15.53
CA ALA A 254 16.40 -16.76 16.72
C ALA A 254 17.73 -17.45 16.38
N PRO A 255 17.80 -18.45 15.45
CA PRO A 255 19.07 -19.04 15.03
C PRO A 255 20.06 -18.05 14.40
N VAL A 256 19.56 -17.11 13.60
CA VAL A 256 20.38 -16.07 12.98
C VAL A 256 20.96 -15.14 14.04
N LEU A 257 20.12 -14.72 14.99
CA LEU A 257 20.58 -13.88 16.10
C LEU A 257 21.60 -14.60 17.00
N LEU A 258 21.40 -15.89 17.28
CA LEU A 258 22.35 -16.71 18.03
C LEU A 258 23.68 -16.85 17.28
N ALA A 259 23.66 -17.08 15.98
CA ALA A 259 24.86 -17.11 15.15
C ALA A 259 25.61 -15.76 15.16
N ASN A 260 24.88 -14.63 15.08
CA ASN A 260 25.48 -13.30 15.19
C ASN A 260 26.12 -13.07 16.57
N ALA A 261 25.51 -13.58 17.64
CA ALA A 261 26.10 -13.55 18.98
C ALA A 261 27.44 -14.33 19.02
N HIS A 262 27.51 -15.55 18.45
CA HIS A 262 28.73 -16.30 18.29
C HIS A 262 29.81 -15.55 17.51
N LEU A 263 29.44 -14.98 16.37
CA LEU A 263 30.38 -14.20 15.52
C LEU A 263 30.94 -12.99 16.26
N GLN A 264 30.12 -12.33 17.06
CA GLN A 264 30.58 -11.19 17.88
C GLN A 264 31.61 -11.61 18.93
N GLN A 265 31.48 -12.82 19.49
CA GLN A 265 32.41 -13.40 20.41
C GLN A 265 33.63 -14.08 19.74
N ASN A 266 33.81 -13.85 18.43
CA ASN A 266 34.85 -14.44 17.59
C ASN A 266 34.80 -15.99 17.60
N ASP A 267 33.62 -16.58 17.66
CA ASP A 267 33.34 -18.01 17.58
C ASP A 267 32.59 -18.38 16.28
N PRO A 268 33.30 -18.40 15.13
CA PRO A 268 32.67 -18.78 13.87
C PRO A 268 32.24 -20.24 13.80
N GLN A 269 32.88 -21.14 14.59
CA GLN A 269 32.46 -22.53 14.62
C GLN A 269 31.14 -22.74 15.35
N GLY A 270 30.89 -21.98 16.41
CA GLY A 270 29.57 -21.91 17.05
C GLY A 270 28.49 -21.42 16.11
N ALA A 271 28.77 -20.35 15.36
CA ALA A 271 27.86 -19.85 14.36
C ALA A 271 27.54 -20.87 13.25
N LEU A 272 28.56 -21.54 12.69
CA LEU A 272 28.39 -22.59 11.67
C LEU A 272 27.62 -23.80 12.22
N LYS A 273 27.82 -24.18 13.47
CA LYS A 273 27.08 -25.26 14.15
C LYS A 273 25.59 -24.96 14.21
N VAL A 274 25.22 -23.69 14.37
CA VAL A 274 23.81 -23.23 14.38
C VAL A 274 23.23 -23.18 12.97
N LEU A 275 23.95 -22.59 12.00
CA LEU A 275 23.38 -22.24 10.70
C LEU A 275 23.45 -23.38 9.67
N VAL A 276 24.54 -24.17 9.63
CA VAL A 276 24.73 -25.20 8.60
C VAL A 276 23.60 -26.26 8.59
N PRO A 277 23.09 -26.74 9.74
CA PRO A 277 21.96 -27.68 9.75
C PRO A 277 20.67 -27.10 9.14
N LEU A 278 20.55 -25.78 9.08
CA LEU A 278 19.39 -25.06 8.56
C LEU A 278 19.56 -24.59 7.11
N ALA A 279 20.73 -24.87 6.48
CA ALA A 279 21.07 -24.38 5.15
C ALA A 279 20.10 -24.83 4.03
N ASP A 280 19.41 -25.98 4.23
CA ASP A 280 18.41 -26.50 3.29
C ASP A 280 16.96 -26.19 3.71
N SER A 281 16.77 -25.42 4.77
CA SER A 281 15.46 -25.04 5.28
C SER A 281 14.87 -23.83 4.54
N ALA A 282 13.59 -23.54 4.75
CA ALA A 282 12.96 -22.33 4.23
C ALA A 282 13.64 -21.04 4.74
N GLN A 283 14.20 -21.09 5.95
CA GLN A 283 14.92 -19.98 6.59
C GLN A 283 16.17 -19.56 5.79
N ALA A 284 16.85 -20.52 5.15
CA ALA A 284 18.02 -20.25 4.30
C ALA A 284 17.70 -19.40 3.05
N SER A 285 16.43 -19.19 2.72
CA SER A 285 16.03 -18.27 1.65
C SER A 285 16.15 -16.79 2.07
N HIS A 286 16.16 -16.50 3.37
CA HIS A 286 16.24 -15.15 3.93
C HIS A 286 17.65 -14.57 3.81
N VAL A 287 17.73 -13.29 3.50
CA VAL A 287 19.03 -12.63 3.20
C VAL A 287 19.90 -12.47 4.44
N ASP A 288 19.31 -12.19 5.58
CA ASP A 288 19.98 -12.09 6.88
C ASP A 288 20.64 -13.41 7.32
N PHE A 289 19.94 -14.54 7.10
CA PHE A 289 20.49 -15.88 7.31
C PHE A 289 21.74 -16.10 6.42
N ARG A 290 21.61 -15.80 5.12
CA ARG A 290 22.71 -15.96 4.17
C ARG A 290 23.90 -15.09 4.55
N TYR A 291 23.63 -13.86 4.95
CA TYR A 291 24.69 -12.94 5.35
C TYR A 291 25.42 -13.41 6.62
N ALA A 292 24.67 -13.87 7.64
CA ALA A 292 25.27 -14.45 8.84
C ALA A 292 26.10 -15.70 8.53
N LEU A 293 25.62 -16.58 7.64
CA LEU A 293 26.32 -17.77 7.19
C LEU A 293 27.62 -17.42 6.42
N ALA A 294 27.57 -16.42 5.53
CA ALA A 294 28.74 -15.93 4.79
C ALA A 294 29.80 -15.36 5.75
N ARG A 295 29.39 -14.58 6.76
CA ARG A 295 30.27 -14.06 7.80
C ARG A 295 30.93 -15.19 8.61
N ALA A 296 30.15 -16.23 8.95
CA ALA A 296 30.67 -17.38 9.67
C ALA A 296 31.76 -18.12 8.87
N TYR A 297 31.53 -18.36 7.57
CA TYR A 297 32.56 -18.93 6.70
C TYR A 297 33.77 -18.02 6.55
N GLN A 298 33.59 -16.72 6.36
CA GLN A 298 34.69 -15.76 6.27
C GLN A 298 35.57 -15.76 7.52
N MET A 299 34.95 -15.70 8.71
CA MET A 299 35.69 -15.69 9.98
C MET A 299 36.33 -17.05 10.31
N SER A 300 35.79 -18.16 9.78
CA SER A 300 36.42 -19.50 9.90
C SER A 300 37.58 -19.71 8.94
N GLY A 301 37.85 -18.77 8.02
CA GLY A 301 38.89 -18.85 6.97
C GLY A 301 38.43 -19.48 5.67
N ASP A 302 37.18 -19.94 5.55
CA ASP A 302 36.62 -20.45 4.29
C ASP A 302 36.13 -19.29 3.38
N THR A 303 37.07 -18.59 2.82
CA THR A 303 36.79 -17.42 1.97
C THR A 303 36.09 -17.78 0.67
N THR A 304 36.20 -19.04 0.20
CA THR A 304 35.57 -19.50 -1.02
C THR A 304 34.04 -19.58 -0.88
N HIS A 305 33.55 -20.25 0.17
CA HIS A 305 32.13 -20.31 0.47
C HIS A 305 31.58 -18.93 0.82
N ALA A 306 32.30 -18.16 1.64
CA ALA A 306 31.92 -16.80 1.98
C ALA A 306 31.70 -15.93 0.74
N ALA A 307 32.68 -15.91 -0.18
CA ALA A 307 32.61 -15.10 -1.40
C ALA A 307 31.45 -15.52 -2.31
N SER A 308 31.22 -16.83 -2.44
CA SER A 308 30.10 -17.36 -3.22
C SER A 308 28.75 -16.85 -2.69
N ILE A 309 28.54 -16.92 -1.36
CA ILE A 309 27.29 -16.48 -0.73
C ILE A 309 27.14 -14.96 -0.83
N TYR A 310 28.19 -14.17 -0.60
CA TYR A 310 28.16 -12.73 -0.72
C TYR A 310 27.80 -12.28 -2.15
N ARG A 311 28.36 -12.92 -3.21
CA ARG A 311 27.98 -12.66 -4.59
C ARG A 311 26.52 -12.95 -4.85
N ASN A 312 26.01 -14.08 -4.32
CA ASN A 312 24.61 -14.44 -4.44
C ASN A 312 23.69 -13.45 -3.71
N ILE A 313 24.11 -12.90 -2.56
CA ILE A 313 23.36 -11.84 -1.86
C ILE A 313 23.33 -10.58 -2.73
N TYR A 314 24.47 -10.12 -3.21
CA TYR A 314 24.57 -8.90 -4.01
C TYR A 314 23.68 -8.94 -5.25
N VAL A 315 23.75 -10.04 -6.00
CA VAL A 315 22.97 -10.20 -7.23
C VAL A 315 21.50 -10.55 -6.95
N GLY A 316 21.21 -11.40 -5.96
CA GLY A 316 19.87 -11.93 -5.74
C GLY A 316 18.97 -11.05 -4.87
N PHE A 317 19.55 -10.15 -4.03
CA PHE A 317 18.82 -9.32 -3.09
C PHE A 317 19.20 -7.83 -3.19
N PRO A 318 19.13 -7.21 -4.38
CA PRO A 318 19.69 -5.89 -4.65
C PRO A 318 19.11 -4.76 -3.80
N LEU A 319 17.89 -4.96 -3.26
CA LEU A 319 17.21 -3.96 -2.43
C LEU A 319 17.49 -4.12 -0.93
N SER A 320 18.27 -5.14 -0.54
CA SER A 320 18.59 -5.38 0.86
C SER A 320 19.82 -4.60 1.31
N VAL A 321 19.89 -4.30 2.60
CA VAL A 321 21.06 -3.67 3.22
C VAL A 321 22.27 -4.61 3.14
N GLU A 322 22.04 -5.92 3.22
CA GLU A 322 23.06 -6.96 3.13
C GLU A 322 23.76 -7.00 1.76
N ALA A 323 23.12 -6.54 0.67
CA ALA A 323 23.77 -6.44 -0.63
C ALA A 323 24.95 -5.48 -0.61
N GLY A 324 24.77 -4.28 -0.07
CA GLY A 324 25.86 -3.31 0.09
C GLY A 324 26.94 -3.79 1.04
N GLN A 325 26.56 -4.46 2.15
CA GLN A 325 27.48 -5.04 3.10
C GLN A 325 28.29 -6.19 2.45
N ALA A 326 27.63 -7.06 1.67
CA ALA A 326 28.28 -8.17 0.94
C ALA A 326 29.33 -7.66 -0.04
N SER A 327 29.02 -6.60 -0.81
CA SER A 327 29.99 -5.93 -1.70
C SER A 327 31.21 -5.44 -0.92
N SER A 328 31.00 -4.80 0.23
CA SER A 328 32.08 -4.33 1.09
C SER A 328 32.95 -5.48 1.62
N GLN A 329 32.35 -6.59 2.02
CA GLN A 329 33.08 -7.77 2.48
C GLN A 329 33.90 -8.43 1.37
N LEU A 330 33.34 -8.55 0.16
CA LEU A 330 34.07 -9.04 -1.01
C LEU A 330 35.29 -8.17 -1.33
N GLN A 331 35.16 -6.85 -1.23
CA GLN A 331 36.28 -5.94 -1.41
C GLN A 331 37.34 -6.11 -0.34
N ALA A 332 36.94 -6.25 0.94
CA ALA A 332 37.86 -6.49 2.06
C ALA A 332 38.63 -7.82 1.92
N MET A 333 38.02 -8.84 1.30
CA MET A 333 38.67 -10.12 1.00
C MET A 333 39.55 -10.10 -0.26
N ASN A 334 39.71 -8.96 -0.95
CA ASN A 334 40.35 -8.83 -2.26
C ASN A 334 39.72 -9.73 -3.35
N MET A 335 38.41 -9.93 -3.28
CA MET A 335 37.59 -10.67 -4.24
C MET A 335 36.48 -9.78 -4.83
N PRO A 336 36.83 -8.61 -5.45
CA PRO A 336 35.86 -7.64 -5.86
C PRO A 336 34.83 -8.22 -6.84
N LEU A 337 33.67 -7.58 -6.90
CA LEU A 337 32.64 -7.88 -7.88
C LEU A 337 33.13 -7.55 -9.29
N THR A 338 32.78 -8.40 -10.24
CA THR A 338 33.04 -8.16 -11.65
C THR A 338 32.09 -7.12 -12.23
N ALA A 339 32.45 -6.50 -13.35
CA ALA A 339 31.55 -5.57 -14.05
C ALA A 339 30.24 -6.25 -14.50
N VAL A 340 30.29 -7.54 -14.84
CA VAL A 340 29.11 -8.33 -15.19
C VAL A 340 28.15 -8.47 -13.99
N GLU A 341 28.65 -8.81 -12.81
CA GLU A 341 27.84 -8.93 -11.59
C GLU A 341 27.23 -7.59 -11.21
N ARG A 342 28.00 -6.51 -11.33
CA ARG A 342 27.54 -5.15 -11.05
C ARG A 342 26.49 -4.69 -12.07
N LYS A 343 26.65 -5.03 -13.34
CA LYS A 343 25.63 -4.77 -14.36
C LYS A 343 24.32 -5.51 -14.04
N VAL A 344 24.39 -6.79 -13.66
CA VAL A 344 23.19 -7.56 -13.29
C VAL A 344 22.48 -6.94 -12.07
N HIS A 345 23.24 -6.48 -11.07
CA HIS A 345 22.70 -5.76 -9.93
C HIS A 345 22.01 -4.45 -10.34
N ALA A 346 22.66 -3.63 -11.18
CA ALA A 346 22.09 -2.41 -11.72
C ALA A 346 20.82 -2.65 -12.55
N ASP A 347 20.78 -3.72 -13.36
CA ASP A 347 19.59 -4.13 -14.13
C ASP A 347 18.41 -4.46 -13.19
N GLN A 348 18.66 -5.08 -12.05
CA GLN A 348 17.62 -5.37 -11.06
C GLN A 348 17.16 -4.11 -10.32
N LEU A 349 18.07 -3.20 -9.95
CA LEU A 349 17.73 -1.89 -9.38
C LEU A 349 16.87 -1.08 -10.36
N PHE A 350 17.23 -1.09 -11.65
CA PHE A 350 16.45 -0.44 -12.71
C PHE A 350 15.02 -1.03 -12.79
N ASN A 351 14.89 -2.35 -12.80
CA ASN A 351 13.60 -3.03 -12.83
C ASN A 351 12.76 -2.75 -11.56
N ALA A 352 13.42 -2.55 -10.43
CA ALA A 352 12.81 -2.12 -9.17
C ALA A 352 12.49 -0.60 -9.13
N LYS A 353 12.73 0.12 -10.22
CA LYS A 353 12.55 1.58 -10.37
C LYS A 353 13.46 2.42 -9.45
N ARG A 354 14.56 1.83 -8.96
CA ARG A 354 15.60 2.51 -8.18
C ARG A 354 16.58 3.19 -9.14
N TYR A 355 16.07 4.13 -9.95
CA TYR A 355 16.80 4.70 -11.09
C TYR A 355 18.06 5.49 -10.70
N ALA A 356 18.06 6.17 -9.55
CA ALA A 356 19.25 6.88 -9.08
C ALA A 356 20.40 5.91 -8.79
N GLU A 357 20.13 4.85 -8.02
CA GLU A 357 21.13 3.85 -7.64
C GLU A 357 21.59 3.02 -8.84
N ALA A 358 20.62 2.60 -9.70
CA ALA A 358 20.97 1.90 -10.94
C ALA A 358 21.87 2.76 -11.84
N GLY A 359 21.56 4.04 -12.00
CA GLY A 359 22.36 4.99 -12.80
C GLY A 359 23.76 5.16 -12.25
N GLU A 360 23.93 5.35 -10.94
CA GLU A 360 25.25 5.44 -10.31
C GLU A 360 26.10 4.16 -10.57
N GLU A 361 25.45 2.99 -10.48
CA GLU A 361 26.14 1.73 -10.71
C GLU A 361 26.53 1.56 -12.19
N TYR A 362 25.63 1.83 -13.14
CA TYR A 362 25.93 1.79 -14.57
C TYR A 362 27.10 2.72 -14.91
N HIS A 363 27.07 3.98 -14.48
CA HIS A 363 28.13 4.94 -14.75
C HIS A 363 29.47 4.52 -14.13
N SER A 364 29.47 3.84 -12.99
CA SER A 364 30.69 3.38 -12.33
C SER A 364 31.44 2.28 -13.07
N ILE A 365 30.72 1.51 -13.91
CA ILE A 365 31.30 0.42 -14.72
C ILE A 365 31.33 0.72 -16.23
N GLU A 366 30.91 1.89 -16.65
CA GLU A 366 30.88 2.33 -18.06
C GLU A 366 32.26 2.21 -18.76
N ARG A 367 33.35 2.38 -18.03
CA ARG A 367 34.70 2.32 -18.55
C ARG A 367 35.40 1.00 -18.32
N ASP A 368 34.70 0.01 -17.81
CA ASP A 368 35.26 -1.32 -17.54
C ASP A 368 35.33 -2.13 -18.84
N GLY A 369 36.53 -2.37 -19.32
CA GLY A 369 36.78 -3.10 -20.57
C GLY A 369 36.54 -4.62 -20.49
N SER A 370 36.07 -5.14 -19.37
CA SER A 370 35.77 -6.58 -19.20
C SER A 370 34.33 -6.96 -19.65
N LEU A 371 33.46 -5.98 -19.91
CA LEU A 371 32.14 -6.21 -20.48
C LEU A 371 32.25 -6.58 -21.96
N SER A 372 31.35 -7.44 -22.44
CA SER A 372 31.19 -7.64 -23.89
C SER A 372 30.76 -6.33 -24.56
N ALA A 373 31.07 -6.13 -25.84
CA ALA A 373 30.62 -4.94 -26.56
C ALA A 373 29.08 -4.78 -26.52
N ALA A 374 28.34 -5.87 -26.61
CA ALA A 374 26.89 -5.85 -26.56
C ALA A 374 26.37 -5.44 -25.15
N ASP A 375 26.99 -5.98 -24.10
CA ASP A 375 26.60 -5.60 -22.72
C ASP A 375 26.94 -4.15 -22.40
N HIS A 376 28.09 -3.66 -22.92
CA HIS A 376 28.50 -2.27 -22.77
C HIS A 376 27.55 -1.32 -23.51
N ASP A 377 27.18 -1.64 -24.75
CA ASP A 377 26.25 -0.81 -25.53
C ASP A 377 24.86 -0.76 -24.89
N ALA A 378 24.35 -1.90 -24.41
CA ALA A 378 23.09 -1.96 -23.66
C ALA A 378 23.18 -1.14 -22.36
N LEU A 379 24.28 -1.25 -21.61
CA LEU A 379 24.52 -0.51 -20.38
C LEU A 379 24.39 0.99 -20.60
N LEU A 380 25.00 1.54 -21.65
CA LEU A 380 24.93 2.98 -21.98
C LEU A 380 23.48 3.44 -22.19
N ILE A 381 22.67 2.60 -22.83
CA ILE A 381 21.23 2.92 -23.05
C ILE A 381 20.45 2.87 -21.74
N TYR A 382 20.69 1.88 -20.86
CA TYR A 382 20.03 1.81 -19.55
C TYR A 382 20.46 2.93 -18.60
N ALA A 383 21.74 3.32 -18.62
CA ALA A 383 22.23 4.50 -17.89
C ALA A 383 21.50 5.77 -18.35
N ALA A 384 21.41 5.97 -19.68
CA ALA A 384 20.67 7.09 -20.26
C ALA A 384 19.16 7.08 -19.87
N ALA A 385 18.55 5.91 -19.74
CA ALA A 385 17.19 5.77 -19.25
C ALA A 385 17.05 6.21 -17.78
N CYS A 386 18.02 5.88 -16.94
CA CYS A 386 18.08 6.40 -15.56
C CYS A 386 18.22 7.92 -15.56
N ASP A 387 19.12 8.48 -16.33
CA ASP A 387 19.35 9.92 -16.45
C ASP A 387 18.09 10.67 -16.91
N MET A 388 17.36 10.11 -17.86
CA MET A 388 16.08 10.68 -18.29
C MET A 388 15.03 10.71 -17.17
N ARG A 389 14.95 9.67 -16.34
CA ARG A 389 14.06 9.64 -15.17
C ARG A 389 14.43 10.70 -14.13
N MET A 390 15.73 11.01 -14.01
CA MET A 390 16.26 12.10 -13.18
C MET A 390 16.23 13.48 -13.87
N LYS A 391 15.75 13.56 -15.13
CA LYS A 391 15.67 14.78 -15.96
C LYS A 391 17.03 15.40 -16.31
N HIS A 392 18.03 14.57 -16.49
CA HIS A 392 19.41 15.02 -16.74
C HIS A 392 19.92 14.74 -18.15
N ILE A 393 19.10 14.24 -19.08
CA ILE A 393 19.56 13.89 -20.44
C ILE A 393 18.85 14.69 -21.53
N SER A 394 19.60 15.07 -22.57
CA SER A 394 19.07 15.75 -23.76
C SER A 394 18.86 14.77 -24.92
N ARG A 395 18.02 15.15 -25.90
CA ARG A 395 17.80 14.40 -27.15
C ARG A 395 19.13 14.08 -27.83
N ARG A 396 20.04 15.04 -27.96
CA ARG A 396 21.35 14.89 -28.61
C ARG A 396 22.22 13.81 -27.95
N GLU A 397 22.10 13.63 -26.65
CA GLU A 397 22.83 12.57 -25.92
C GLU A 397 22.22 11.21 -26.25
N VAL A 398 20.90 11.08 -26.25
CA VAL A 398 20.22 9.82 -26.60
C VAL A 398 20.48 9.42 -28.07
N GLU A 399 20.47 10.39 -29.00
CA GLU A 399 20.76 10.13 -30.42
C GLU A 399 22.17 9.58 -30.66
N LYS A 400 23.13 9.90 -29.81
CA LYS A 400 24.53 9.42 -29.89
C LYS A 400 24.73 8.03 -29.30
N LEU A 401 23.75 7.48 -28.58
CA LEU A 401 23.87 6.15 -28.02
C LEU A 401 24.04 5.10 -29.13
N PRO A 402 24.73 3.98 -28.84
CA PRO A 402 24.96 2.94 -29.83
C PRO A 402 23.63 2.36 -30.35
N ASP A 403 23.67 1.83 -31.57
CA ASP A 403 22.57 1.07 -32.16
C ASP A 403 22.77 -0.41 -31.84
N THR A 404 21.87 -0.96 -31.02
CA THR A 404 21.84 -2.36 -30.64
C THR A 404 20.80 -3.14 -31.47
N LYS A 405 20.78 -4.48 -31.34
CA LYS A 405 19.78 -5.33 -32.03
C LYS A 405 18.85 -6.05 -31.08
N ASP A 406 19.01 -5.83 -29.81
CA ASP A 406 18.22 -6.40 -28.72
C ASP A 406 17.17 -5.41 -28.20
N ASP A 407 16.52 -5.72 -27.08
CA ASP A 407 15.48 -4.89 -26.46
C ASP A 407 16.00 -3.51 -26.00
N SER A 408 17.32 -3.31 -25.86
CA SER A 408 17.88 -1.99 -25.57
C SER A 408 17.74 -0.99 -26.72
N ALA A 409 17.68 -1.48 -27.98
CA ALA A 409 17.33 -0.64 -29.13
C ALA A 409 15.90 -0.11 -29.02
N ALA A 410 14.95 -0.95 -28.61
CA ALA A 410 13.58 -0.52 -28.34
C ALA A 410 13.53 0.51 -27.19
N LEU A 411 14.34 0.34 -26.14
CA LEU A 411 14.49 1.32 -25.07
C LEU A 411 14.99 2.68 -25.62
N LYS A 412 16.04 2.69 -26.45
CA LYS A 412 16.53 3.92 -27.09
C LYS A 412 15.41 4.65 -27.85
N LEU A 413 14.63 3.91 -28.66
CA LEU A 413 13.48 4.47 -29.39
C LEU A 413 12.40 5.02 -28.44
N TYR A 414 12.11 4.31 -27.35
CA TYR A 414 11.21 4.78 -26.30
C TYR A 414 11.68 6.10 -25.67
N LEU A 415 12.98 6.21 -25.33
CA LEU A 415 13.54 7.46 -24.79
C LEU A 415 13.36 8.62 -25.77
N LEU A 416 13.64 8.40 -27.07
CA LEU A 416 13.42 9.41 -28.11
C LEU A 416 11.94 9.77 -28.26
N ALA A 417 11.01 8.81 -28.17
CA ALA A 417 9.58 9.06 -28.21
C ALA A 417 9.12 9.90 -27.03
N GLU A 418 9.59 9.61 -25.80
CA GLU A 418 9.29 10.39 -24.61
C GLU A 418 9.85 11.83 -24.68
N LEU A 419 11.04 12.01 -25.26
CA LEU A 419 11.59 13.34 -25.51
C LEU A 419 10.74 14.09 -26.55
N SER A 420 10.34 13.43 -27.65
CA SER A 420 9.42 14.02 -28.66
C SER A 420 8.11 14.46 -28.01
N ARG A 421 7.55 13.64 -27.14
CA ARG A 421 6.35 13.97 -26.35
C ARG A 421 6.57 15.20 -25.49
N SER A 422 7.70 15.30 -24.79
CA SER A 422 8.02 16.46 -23.92
C SER A 422 8.28 17.75 -24.69
N GLU A 423 8.83 17.63 -25.90
CA GLU A 423 9.08 18.70 -26.85
C GLU A 423 7.83 19.09 -27.66
N ASN A 424 6.72 18.37 -27.47
CA ASN A 424 5.47 18.56 -28.19
C ASN A 424 5.56 18.26 -29.70
N ASP A 425 6.48 17.39 -30.11
CA ASP A 425 6.65 16.92 -31.49
C ASP A 425 5.91 15.60 -31.72
N GLN A 426 4.63 15.66 -32.04
CA GLN A 426 3.79 14.49 -32.28
C GLN A 426 4.26 13.70 -33.52
N THR A 427 4.72 14.40 -34.56
CA THR A 427 5.15 13.76 -35.82
C THR A 427 6.35 12.85 -35.58
N ALA A 428 7.37 13.35 -34.85
CA ALA A 428 8.51 12.54 -34.49
C ALA A 428 8.13 11.40 -33.53
N HIS A 429 7.26 11.67 -32.56
CA HIS A 429 6.75 10.64 -31.64
C HIS A 429 6.09 9.49 -32.40
N ASP A 430 5.15 9.77 -33.31
CA ASP A 430 4.41 8.76 -34.03
C ASP A 430 5.29 7.98 -35.02
N ALA A 431 6.28 8.62 -35.64
CA ALA A 431 7.28 7.96 -36.46
C ALA A 431 8.09 6.92 -35.68
N LEU A 432 8.49 7.27 -34.44
CA LEU A 432 9.21 6.36 -33.54
C LEU A 432 8.33 5.20 -33.08
N ILE A 433 7.05 5.45 -32.73
CA ILE A 433 6.09 4.39 -32.40
C ILE A 433 5.91 3.44 -33.61
N ALA A 434 5.74 3.97 -34.82
CA ALA A 434 5.61 3.17 -36.02
C ALA A 434 6.87 2.31 -36.31
N GLN A 435 8.04 2.85 -35.97
CA GLN A 435 9.29 2.08 -36.04
C GLN A 435 9.31 0.95 -35.00
N MET A 436 8.97 1.24 -33.74
CA MET A 436 8.92 0.22 -32.68
C MET A 436 7.93 -0.90 -33.00
N VAL A 437 6.77 -0.58 -33.56
CA VAL A 437 5.77 -1.58 -34.01
C VAL A 437 6.33 -2.52 -35.09
N ARG A 438 7.15 -2.01 -36.00
CA ARG A 438 7.76 -2.85 -37.06
C ARG A 438 8.91 -3.71 -36.54
N ASP A 439 9.80 -3.08 -35.77
CA ASP A 439 11.10 -3.65 -35.46
C ASP A 439 11.12 -4.40 -34.09
N PHE A 440 10.25 -4.01 -33.15
CA PHE A 440 10.17 -4.52 -31.78
C PHE A 440 8.75 -4.76 -31.26
N PRO A 441 7.91 -5.54 -31.98
CA PRO A 441 6.45 -5.64 -31.74
C PRO A 441 6.09 -6.32 -30.39
N ILE A 442 7.04 -6.95 -29.69
CA ILE A 442 6.82 -7.63 -28.41
C ILE A 442 7.59 -6.96 -27.25
N SER A 443 8.25 -5.82 -27.51
CA SER A 443 9.04 -5.12 -26.51
C SER A 443 8.14 -4.45 -25.46
N ARG A 444 8.52 -4.57 -24.19
CA ARG A 444 7.87 -3.82 -23.10
C ARG A 444 7.95 -2.30 -23.30
N TRP A 445 8.96 -1.83 -24.01
CA TRP A 445 9.12 -0.40 -24.28
C TRP A 445 8.11 0.12 -25.30
N LEU A 446 7.68 -0.72 -26.22
CA LEU A 446 6.55 -0.40 -27.10
C LEU A 446 5.23 -0.35 -26.33
N GLU A 447 5.04 -1.27 -25.37
CA GLU A 447 3.87 -1.25 -24.48
C GLU A 447 3.79 0.07 -23.70
N GLU A 448 4.89 0.49 -23.07
CA GLU A 448 5.00 1.77 -22.35
C GLU A 448 4.77 2.97 -23.29
N ALA A 449 5.38 2.96 -24.48
CA ALA A 449 5.26 4.03 -25.47
C ALA A 449 3.82 4.21 -25.98
N LEU A 450 3.12 3.10 -26.24
CA LEU A 450 1.71 3.12 -26.68
C LEU A 450 0.79 3.68 -25.60
N TYR A 451 1.01 3.28 -24.33
CA TYR A 451 0.21 3.82 -23.23
C TYR A 451 0.48 5.32 -23.00
N SER A 452 1.76 5.70 -23.03
CA SER A 452 2.18 7.11 -22.92
C SER A 452 1.63 7.97 -24.07
N GLY A 453 1.69 7.46 -25.30
CA GLY A 453 1.12 8.10 -26.48
C GLY A 453 -0.40 8.30 -26.39
N GLY A 454 -1.11 7.25 -25.98
CA GLY A 454 -2.56 7.33 -25.75
C GLY A 454 -2.91 8.43 -24.73
N ASN A 455 -2.19 8.48 -23.60
CA ASN A 455 -2.37 9.52 -22.59
C ASN A 455 -2.02 10.92 -23.12
N MET A 456 -0.95 11.04 -23.94
CA MET A 456 -0.58 12.32 -24.57
C MET A 456 -1.72 12.86 -25.41
N TYR A 457 -2.29 12.05 -26.30
CA TYR A 457 -3.37 12.47 -27.18
C TYR A 457 -4.69 12.72 -26.43
N LEU A 458 -4.95 11.94 -25.36
CA LEU A 458 -6.09 12.23 -24.46
C LEU A 458 -5.97 13.64 -23.85
N LEU A 459 -4.79 14.03 -23.37
CA LEU A 459 -4.55 15.36 -22.79
C LEU A 459 -4.56 16.48 -23.83
N LYS A 460 -4.30 16.16 -25.11
CA LYS A 460 -4.37 17.09 -26.23
C LYS A 460 -5.76 17.19 -26.85
N HIS A 461 -6.72 16.46 -26.31
CA HIS A 461 -8.09 16.38 -26.80
C HIS A 461 -8.20 15.87 -28.25
N ASP A 462 -7.31 14.93 -28.61
CA ASP A 462 -7.36 14.18 -29.86
C ASP A 462 -7.84 12.74 -29.59
N PRO A 463 -9.15 12.50 -29.50
CA PRO A 463 -9.70 11.19 -29.17
C PRO A 463 -9.43 10.12 -30.24
N GLN A 464 -9.22 10.51 -31.51
CA GLN A 464 -8.93 9.58 -32.59
C GLN A 464 -7.55 8.95 -32.40
N GLN A 465 -6.53 9.79 -32.20
CA GLN A 465 -5.17 9.30 -31.95
C GLN A 465 -5.05 8.59 -30.60
N ALA A 466 -5.73 9.08 -29.57
CA ALA A 466 -5.77 8.38 -28.27
C ALA A 466 -6.34 6.95 -28.46
N THR A 467 -7.48 6.81 -29.15
CA THR A 467 -8.09 5.50 -29.45
C THR A 467 -7.14 4.59 -30.22
N TYR A 468 -6.43 5.12 -31.24
CA TYR A 468 -5.48 4.35 -32.03
C TYR A 468 -4.39 3.71 -31.15
N HIS A 469 -3.74 4.51 -30.28
CA HIS A 469 -2.67 4.04 -29.42
C HIS A 469 -3.16 3.01 -28.39
N TYR A 470 -4.32 3.27 -27.75
CA TYR A 470 -4.88 2.35 -26.76
C TYR A 470 -5.34 1.02 -27.40
N ALA A 471 -6.01 1.07 -28.56
CA ALA A 471 -6.44 -0.14 -29.25
C ALA A 471 -5.24 -0.98 -29.73
N LEU A 472 -4.18 -0.31 -30.22
CA LEU A 472 -2.96 -0.98 -30.65
C LEU A 472 -2.24 -1.65 -29.45
N LEU A 473 -2.21 -0.99 -28.30
CA LEU A 473 -1.69 -1.59 -27.06
C LEU A 473 -2.42 -2.88 -26.72
N VAL A 474 -3.75 -2.84 -26.64
CA VAL A 474 -4.55 -4.02 -26.30
C VAL A 474 -4.37 -5.16 -27.30
N LYS A 475 -4.29 -4.81 -28.59
CA LYS A 475 -4.07 -5.79 -29.67
C LYS A 475 -2.72 -6.50 -29.57
N LEU A 476 -1.63 -5.77 -29.27
CA LEU A 476 -0.28 -6.31 -29.20
C LEU A 476 0.03 -6.93 -27.85
N PHE A 477 -0.51 -6.33 -26.76
CA PHE A 477 -0.22 -6.68 -25.37
C PHE A 477 -1.50 -6.95 -24.57
N PRO A 478 -2.32 -7.99 -24.92
CA PRO A 478 -3.61 -8.22 -24.26
C PRO A 478 -3.49 -8.63 -22.78
N LYS A 479 -2.28 -8.99 -22.34
CA LYS A 479 -1.96 -9.35 -20.93
C LYS A 479 -1.23 -8.21 -20.19
N SER A 480 -1.10 -7.06 -20.79
CA SER A 480 -0.53 -5.86 -20.19
C SER A 480 -1.29 -5.46 -18.93
N THR A 481 -0.58 -4.93 -17.95
CA THR A 481 -1.21 -4.28 -16.79
C THR A 481 -2.01 -3.05 -17.19
N TYR A 482 -1.70 -2.45 -18.34
CA TYR A 482 -2.44 -1.32 -18.92
C TYR A 482 -3.65 -1.74 -19.76
N ALA A 483 -3.77 -3.05 -20.13
CA ALA A 483 -4.74 -3.49 -21.14
C ALA A 483 -6.20 -3.14 -20.76
N ALA A 484 -6.62 -3.41 -19.52
CA ALA A 484 -7.98 -3.10 -19.08
C ALA A 484 -8.30 -1.60 -19.17
N SER A 485 -7.37 -0.77 -18.68
CA SER A 485 -7.53 0.69 -18.69
C SER A 485 -7.48 1.27 -20.12
N ALA A 486 -6.55 0.79 -20.95
CA ALA A 486 -6.43 1.20 -22.33
C ALA A 486 -7.67 0.81 -23.15
N HIS A 487 -8.17 -0.40 -22.96
CA HIS A 487 -9.39 -0.88 -23.65
C HIS A 487 -10.61 -0.05 -23.27
N TRP A 488 -10.79 0.20 -21.96
CA TRP A 488 -11.83 1.09 -21.47
C TRP A 488 -11.71 2.50 -22.07
N ARG A 489 -10.51 3.07 -22.12
CA ARG A 489 -10.26 4.39 -22.70
C ARG A 489 -10.64 4.43 -24.20
N ALA A 490 -10.29 3.39 -24.96
CA ALA A 490 -10.69 3.27 -26.36
C ALA A 490 -12.23 3.21 -26.51
N ALA A 491 -12.91 2.44 -25.66
CA ALA A 491 -14.38 2.37 -25.64
C ALA A 491 -14.99 3.75 -25.32
N TRP A 492 -14.45 4.43 -24.30
CA TRP A 492 -14.94 5.75 -23.89
C TRP A 492 -14.72 6.82 -24.96
N MET A 493 -13.55 6.84 -25.63
CA MET A 493 -13.30 7.79 -26.71
C MET A 493 -14.25 7.57 -27.88
N ASN A 494 -14.57 6.33 -28.25
CA ASN A 494 -15.60 6.05 -29.26
C ASN A 494 -16.99 6.55 -28.86
N TYR A 495 -17.36 6.40 -27.57
CA TYR A 495 -18.60 6.97 -27.03
C TYR A 495 -18.62 8.51 -27.22
N ARG A 496 -17.52 9.20 -26.84
CA ARG A 496 -17.38 10.65 -26.97
C ARG A 496 -17.36 11.15 -28.43
N LEU A 497 -16.94 10.30 -29.36
CA LEU A 497 -17.01 10.55 -30.82
C LEU A 497 -18.37 10.23 -31.45
N HIS A 498 -19.37 9.84 -30.64
CA HIS A 498 -20.68 9.36 -31.08
C HIS A 498 -20.62 8.09 -31.94
N ASN A 499 -19.52 7.34 -31.93
CA ASN A 499 -19.38 6.02 -32.55
C ASN A 499 -20.03 4.95 -31.65
N TYR A 500 -21.31 5.09 -31.36
CA TYR A 500 -21.99 4.27 -30.34
C TYR A 500 -21.95 2.77 -30.62
N SER A 501 -22.00 2.35 -31.89
CA SER A 501 -21.91 0.95 -32.27
C SER A 501 -20.54 0.34 -31.86
N GLU A 502 -19.45 1.04 -32.13
CA GLU A 502 -18.11 0.58 -31.74
C GLU A 502 -17.87 0.71 -30.23
N ALA A 503 -18.35 1.79 -29.60
CA ALA A 503 -18.32 1.94 -28.16
C ALA A 503 -19.03 0.78 -27.44
N ALA A 504 -20.24 0.42 -27.91
CA ALA A 504 -21.02 -0.69 -27.41
C ALA A 504 -20.28 -2.03 -27.50
N ARG A 505 -19.70 -2.32 -28.68
CA ARG A 505 -18.90 -3.53 -28.89
C ARG A 505 -17.71 -3.60 -27.92
N LEU A 506 -16.95 -2.52 -27.80
CA LEU A 506 -15.81 -2.45 -26.89
C LEU A 506 -16.23 -2.52 -25.43
N MET A 507 -17.38 -1.95 -25.03
CA MET A 507 -17.89 -2.07 -23.66
C MET A 507 -18.30 -3.49 -23.33
N ASP A 508 -18.92 -4.21 -24.27
CA ASP A 508 -19.24 -5.62 -24.09
C ASP A 508 -17.95 -6.47 -23.99
N GLU A 509 -16.95 -6.22 -24.85
CA GLU A 509 -15.62 -6.86 -24.74
C GLU A 509 -14.90 -6.52 -23.43
N GLN A 510 -15.00 -5.27 -22.93
CA GLN A 510 -14.43 -4.90 -21.62
C GLN A 510 -14.99 -5.76 -20.49
N ILE A 511 -16.31 -6.00 -20.50
CA ILE A 511 -17.01 -6.82 -19.52
C ILE A 511 -16.58 -8.29 -19.62
N GLU A 512 -16.39 -8.80 -20.85
CA GLU A 512 -15.96 -10.17 -21.09
C GLU A 512 -14.51 -10.43 -20.75
N MET A 513 -13.60 -9.53 -21.13
CA MET A 513 -12.16 -9.69 -20.95
C MET A 513 -11.68 -9.32 -19.55
N PHE A 514 -12.28 -8.31 -18.93
CA PHE A 514 -11.81 -7.72 -17.68
C PHE A 514 -12.94 -7.56 -16.63
N PRO A 515 -13.73 -8.62 -16.34
CA PRO A 515 -14.85 -8.52 -15.39
C PRO A 515 -14.45 -8.17 -13.97
N ALA A 516 -13.18 -8.42 -13.57
CA ALA A 516 -12.65 -8.04 -12.26
C ALA A 516 -11.96 -6.66 -12.27
N GLY A 517 -11.89 -5.99 -13.44
CA GLY A 517 -11.27 -4.68 -13.59
C GLY A 517 -12.08 -3.57 -12.90
N ILE A 518 -11.38 -2.53 -12.46
CA ILE A 518 -12.01 -1.36 -11.84
C ILE A 518 -12.90 -0.58 -12.83
N GLU A 519 -12.69 -0.78 -14.12
CA GLU A 519 -13.45 -0.17 -15.21
C GLU A 519 -14.75 -0.92 -15.54
N ALA A 520 -14.90 -2.20 -15.11
CA ALA A 520 -16.07 -3.01 -15.44
C ALA A 520 -17.41 -2.38 -14.98
N PRO A 521 -17.51 -1.76 -13.78
CA PRO A 521 -18.73 -1.04 -13.40
C PRO A 521 -19.07 0.12 -14.34
N GLY A 522 -18.05 0.84 -14.83
CA GLY A 522 -18.23 1.90 -15.85
C GLY A 522 -18.74 1.34 -17.18
N ALA A 523 -18.14 0.26 -17.64
CA ALA A 523 -18.55 -0.42 -18.88
C ALA A 523 -20.01 -0.90 -18.81
N LEU A 524 -20.43 -1.52 -17.71
CA LEU A 524 -21.81 -1.93 -17.48
C LEU A 524 -22.79 -0.75 -17.49
N TYR A 525 -22.45 0.33 -16.80
CA TYR A 525 -23.29 1.53 -16.75
C TYR A 525 -23.45 2.18 -18.10
N TRP A 526 -22.36 2.46 -18.80
CA TRP A 526 -22.38 3.18 -20.06
C TRP A 526 -22.90 2.34 -21.22
N ARG A 527 -22.70 1.01 -21.17
CA ARG A 527 -23.37 0.10 -22.12
C ARG A 527 -24.89 0.10 -21.91
N GLY A 528 -25.33 0.10 -20.65
CA GLY A 528 -26.73 0.29 -20.28
C GLY A 528 -27.28 1.62 -20.79
N ARG A 529 -26.50 2.73 -20.69
CA ARG A 529 -26.87 4.05 -21.21
C ARG A 529 -27.00 4.06 -22.72
N ILE A 530 -26.13 3.35 -23.47
CA ILE A 530 -26.28 3.21 -24.93
C ILE A 530 -27.59 2.49 -25.27
N PHE A 531 -27.92 1.41 -24.59
CA PHE A 531 -29.21 0.73 -24.78
C PHE A 531 -30.39 1.67 -24.49
N GLU A 532 -30.31 2.48 -23.48
CA GLU A 532 -31.36 3.39 -23.07
C GLU A 532 -31.48 4.61 -24.00
N ASP A 533 -30.35 5.28 -24.26
CA ASP A 533 -30.32 6.59 -24.90
C ASP A 533 -30.32 6.51 -26.46
N GLU A 534 -29.66 5.47 -27.03
CA GLU A 534 -29.46 5.38 -28.49
C GLU A 534 -30.28 4.23 -29.08
N GLU A 535 -30.20 3.04 -28.55
CA GLU A 535 -30.86 1.84 -29.07
C GLU A 535 -32.33 1.72 -28.64
N LYS A 536 -32.79 2.47 -27.65
CA LYS A 536 -34.14 2.45 -27.06
C LYS A 536 -34.56 1.05 -26.60
N ASN A 537 -33.59 0.21 -26.23
CA ASN A 537 -33.79 -1.14 -25.70
C ASN A 537 -33.76 -1.13 -24.19
N PHE A 538 -34.86 -0.68 -23.57
CA PHE A 538 -34.94 -0.52 -22.11
C PHE A 538 -34.82 -1.86 -21.36
N GLY A 539 -35.20 -2.98 -21.94
CA GLY A 539 -35.06 -4.30 -21.35
C GLY A 539 -33.59 -4.68 -21.15
N GLN A 540 -32.75 -4.48 -22.21
CA GLN A 540 -31.31 -4.72 -22.06
C GLN A 540 -30.67 -3.70 -21.10
N ALA A 541 -31.02 -2.41 -21.17
CA ALA A 541 -30.53 -1.42 -20.22
C ALA A 541 -30.75 -1.87 -18.77
N VAL A 542 -31.96 -2.37 -18.45
CA VAL A 542 -32.31 -2.88 -17.13
C VAL A 542 -31.46 -4.12 -16.76
N ASN A 543 -31.20 -5.04 -17.68
CA ASN A 543 -30.34 -6.19 -17.44
C ASN A 543 -28.92 -5.77 -17.03
N TYR A 544 -28.30 -4.83 -17.76
CA TYR A 544 -26.96 -4.31 -17.43
C TYR A 544 -26.94 -3.60 -16.08
N TYR A 545 -27.93 -2.76 -15.77
CA TYR A 545 -28.03 -2.09 -14.47
C TYR A 545 -28.26 -3.06 -13.32
N HIS A 546 -29.03 -4.13 -13.52
CA HIS A 546 -29.22 -5.17 -12.52
C HIS A 546 -27.94 -5.93 -12.22
N VAL A 547 -27.19 -6.35 -13.25
CA VAL A 547 -25.89 -7.02 -13.06
C VAL A 547 -24.91 -6.08 -12.33
N LEU A 548 -24.86 -4.82 -12.72
CA LEU A 548 -24.01 -3.80 -12.07
C LEU A 548 -24.35 -3.65 -10.59
N THR A 549 -25.65 -3.53 -10.25
CA THR A 549 -26.08 -3.33 -8.86
C THR A 549 -26.02 -4.60 -8.01
N ALA A 550 -25.92 -5.79 -8.62
CA ALA A 550 -25.75 -7.06 -7.92
C ALA A 550 -24.28 -7.42 -7.71
N SER A 551 -23.39 -7.15 -8.68
CA SER A 551 -22.00 -7.62 -8.63
C SER A 551 -21.00 -6.56 -8.19
N TYR A 552 -21.35 -5.26 -8.30
CA TYR A 552 -20.47 -4.12 -7.91
C TYR A 552 -21.24 -3.13 -7.04
N VAL A 553 -21.97 -3.66 -6.08
CA VAL A 553 -23.07 -3.02 -5.34
C VAL A 553 -22.73 -1.66 -4.73
N ASN A 554 -21.51 -1.46 -4.26
CA ASN A 554 -21.04 -0.24 -3.63
C ASN A 554 -20.13 0.62 -4.55
N SER A 555 -20.16 0.39 -5.87
CA SER A 555 -19.44 1.24 -6.82
C SER A 555 -20.18 2.56 -7.08
N TYR A 556 -19.45 3.59 -7.56
CA TYR A 556 -20.04 4.86 -8.00
C TYR A 556 -21.16 4.65 -9.04
N TYR A 557 -20.88 3.80 -10.04
CA TYR A 557 -21.81 3.50 -11.10
C TYR A 557 -23.05 2.70 -10.65
N ALA A 558 -22.92 1.88 -9.60
CA ALA A 558 -24.09 1.19 -9.05
C ALA A 558 -25.09 2.18 -8.42
N GLY A 559 -24.60 3.26 -7.81
CA GLY A 559 -25.43 4.37 -7.34
C GLY A 559 -26.24 5.01 -8.47
N LEU A 560 -25.57 5.32 -9.59
CA LEU A 560 -26.19 5.86 -10.79
C LEU A 560 -27.19 4.87 -11.43
N ALA A 561 -26.80 3.58 -11.50
CA ALA A 561 -27.67 2.53 -12.05
C ALA A 561 -28.98 2.36 -11.25
N ARG A 562 -28.93 2.43 -9.90
CA ARG A 562 -30.15 2.41 -9.06
C ARG A 562 -31.08 3.58 -9.39
N GLN A 563 -30.55 4.77 -9.65
CA GLN A 563 -31.35 5.91 -10.08
C GLN A 563 -31.99 5.65 -11.44
N ARG A 564 -31.26 5.11 -12.43
CA ARG A 564 -31.80 4.77 -13.74
C ARG A 564 -32.86 3.67 -13.67
N LEU A 565 -32.63 2.62 -12.89
CA LEU A 565 -33.64 1.55 -12.64
C LEU A 565 -34.94 2.11 -12.10
N SER A 566 -34.88 3.11 -11.21
CA SER A 566 -36.10 3.73 -10.67
C SER A 566 -36.90 4.48 -11.74
N VAL A 567 -36.26 5.06 -12.72
CA VAL A 567 -36.89 5.77 -13.86
C VAL A 567 -37.46 4.79 -14.88
N LEU A 568 -36.72 3.70 -15.17
CA LEU A 568 -37.09 2.70 -16.19
C LEU A 568 -38.12 1.69 -15.73
N LYS A 569 -38.51 1.67 -14.46
CA LYS A 569 -39.35 0.67 -13.82
C LYS A 569 -40.65 0.33 -14.56
N THR A 570 -41.23 1.28 -15.30
CA THR A 570 -42.48 1.13 -16.04
C THR A 570 -42.29 0.99 -17.56
N GLN A 571 -41.06 1.11 -18.07
CA GLN A 571 -40.77 1.14 -19.49
C GLN A 571 -40.07 -0.13 -20.02
N ALA A 572 -39.49 -0.90 -19.10
CA ALA A 572 -38.72 -2.09 -19.44
C ALA A 572 -39.64 -3.28 -19.82
N THR A 573 -39.28 -3.93 -20.94
CA THR A 573 -39.84 -5.25 -21.31
C THR A 573 -38.88 -6.33 -20.87
N ASP A 574 -39.39 -7.49 -20.48
CA ASP A 574 -38.61 -8.65 -20.15
C ASP A 574 -37.92 -9.21 -21.41
N VAL A 575 -36.60 -9.19 -21.44
CA VAL A 575 -35.77 -9.68 -22.53
C VAL A 575 -34.65 -10.54 -21.99
N ALA A 576 -34.19 -11.53 -22.76
CA ALA A 576 -33.04 -12.36 -22.37
C ALA A 576 -31.79 -11.48 -22.20
N PRO A 577 -30.99 -11.68 -21.15
CA PRO A 577 -29.74 -10.96 -20.94
C PRO A 577 -28.76 -11.15 -22.11
N ALA A 578 -27.98 -10.11 -22.43
CA ALA A 578 -26.90 -10.20 -23.40
C ALA A 578 -25.81 -11.17 -22.96
N ALA A 579 -25.13 -11.81 -23.95
CA ALA A 579 -24.11 -12.82 -23.68
C ALA A 579 -22.93 -12.30 -22.81
N ALA A 580 -22.50 -11.06 -23.04
CA ALA A 580 -21.42 -10.42 -22.29
C ALA A 580 -21.64 -10.45 -20.76
N LEU A 581 -22.89 -10.34 -20.31
CA LEU A 581 -23.22 -10.36 -18.89
C LEU A 581 -22.92 -11.71 -18.19
N SER A 582 -22.79 -12.80 -18.95
CA SER A 582 -22.45 -14.12 -18.40
C SER A 582 -21.03 -14.21 -17.85
N SER A 583 -20.15 -13.28 -18.23
CA SER A 583 -18.78 -13.19 -17.74
C SER A 583 -18.68 -12.56 -16.35
N VAL A 584 -19.71 -11.82 -15.94
CA VAL A 584 -19.76 -11.16 -14.64
C VAL A 584 -20.27 -12.13 -13.58
N ARG A 585 -19.44 -12.38 -12.58
CA ARG A 585 -19.82 -13.27 -11.47
C ARG A 585 -20.30 -12.46 -10.28
N VAL A 586 -21.33 -12.96 -9.63
CA VAL A 586 -21.74 -12.45 -8.32
C VAL A 586 -20.60 -12.75 -7.33
N PRO A 587 -20.15 -11.78 -6.54
CA PRO A 587 -19.09 -11.99 -5.58
C PRO A 587 -19.44 -13.09 -4.57
N VAL A 588 -18.47 -13.94 -4.26
CA VAL A 588 -18.58 -14.88 -3.14
C VAL A 588 -18.38 -14.07 -1.86
N ILE A 589 -19.36 -14.14 -0.97
CA ILE A 589 -19.31 -13.47 0.31
C ILE A 589 -18.58 -14.38 1.28
N PRO A 590 -17.44 -13.93 1.85
CA PRO A 590 -16.73 -14.72 2.84
C PRO A 590 -17.56 -14.84 4.13
N GLU A 591 -17.47 -15.96 4.81
CA GLU A 591 -17.99 -16.11 6.15
C GLU A 591 -17.11 -15.29 7.10
N LEU A 592 -17.64 -14.15 7.57
CA LEU A 592 -16.93 -13.23 8.44
C LEU A 592 -17.54 -13.27 9.84
N THR A 593 -16.70 -13.46 10.83
CA THR A 593 -17.15 -13.33 12.23
C THR A 593 -17.23 -11.87 12.64
N GLY A 594 -18.27 -11.52 13.42
CA GLY A 594 -18.37 -10.21 14.08
C GLY A 594 -17.79 -10.20 15.49
N GLU A 595 -17.30 -11.34 15.97
CA GLU A 595 -16.75 -11.55 17.32
C GLU A 595 -15.33 -12.07 17.23
N LEU A 596 -14.47 -11.62 18.15
CA LEU A 596 -13.06 -12.04 18.22
C LEU A 596 -12.91 -13.26 19.14
N PRO A 597 -11.96 -14.18 18.85
CA PRO A 597 -11.66 -15.31 19.71
C PRO A 597 -10.87 -14.86 20.95
N GLU A 598 -11.56 -14.50 22.01
CA GLU A 598 -10.98 -13.87 23.21
C GLU A 598 -9.87 -14.69 23.91
N ASN A 599 -9.81 -16.01 23.70
CA ASN A 599 -8.80 -16.88 24.31
C ASN A 599 -7.69 -17.29 23.33
N GLU A 600 -7.63 -16.68 22.16
CA GLU A 600 -6.62 -16.98 21.15
C GLU A 600 -5.25 -16.38 21.59
N PRO A 601 -4.18 -17.21 21.70
CA PRO A 601 -2.91 -16.78 22.27
C PRO A 601 -2.27 -15.59 21.53
N HIS A 602 -2.26 -15.62 20.19
CA HIS A 602 -1.68 -14.55 19.37
C HIS A 602 -2.48 -13.25 19.46
N LEU A 603 -3.82 -13.32 19.61
CA LEU A 603 -4.65 -12.13 19.85
C LEU A 603 -4.34 -11.51 21.22
N ILE A 604 -4.16 -12.34 22.25
CA ILE A 604 -3.78 -11.87 23.59
C ILE A 604 -2.42 -11.15 23.52
N LYS A 605 -1.41 -11.77 22.89
CA LYS A 605 -0.09 -11.18 22.68
C LYS A 605 -0.18 -9.85 21.92
N ALA A 606 -0.91 -9.80 20.80
CA ALA A 606 -1.09 -8.60 20.00
C ALA A 606 -1.70 -7.43 20.82
N ARG A 607 -2.66 -7.71 21.69
CA ARG A 607 -3.25 -6.72 22.61
C ARG A 607 -2.26 -6.24 23.68
N LEU A 608 -1.44 -7.12 24.21
CA LEU A 608 -0.39 -6.76 25.18
C LEU A 608 0.71 -5.91 24.52
N LEU A 609 1.12 -6.27 23.31
CA LEU A 609 2.07 -5.48 22.50
C LEU A 609 1.53 -4.10 22.17
N ALA A 610 0.23 -3.99 21.85
CA ALA A 610 -0.44 -2.70 21.67
C ALA A 610 -0.41 -1.84 22.94
N ASN A 611 -0.55 -2.44 24.13
CA ASN A 611 -0.42 -1.74 25.40
C ASN A 611 1.00 -1.22 25.65
N ALA A 612 2.01 -1.95 25.18
CA ALA A 612 3.42 -1.57 25.22
C ALA A 612 3.82 -0.57 24.11
N ALA A 613 2.91 -0.20 23.21
CA ALA A 613 3.16 0.60 22.01
C ALA A 613 4.16 -0.03 21.02
N LEU A 614 4.32 -1.37 21.03
CA LEU A 614 5.12 -2.14 20.07
C LEU A 614 4.25 -2.49 18.85
N ASN A 615 3.86 -1.47 18.11
CA ASN A 615 2.85 -1.57 17.06
C ASN A 615 3.30 -2.41 15.84
N GLU A 616 4.61 -2.51 15.61
CA GLU A 616 5.22 -3.27 14.52
C GLU A 616 5.01 -4.77 14.63
N TYR A 617 4.77 -5.28 15.84
CA TYR A 617 4.56 -6.72 16.09
C TYR A 617 3.09 -7.13 16.11
N ILE A 618 2.13 -6.19 16.14
CA ILE A 618 0.69 -6.49 16.20
C ILE A 618 0.23 -7.32 14.99
N GLY A 619 0.58 -6.86 13.79
CA GLY A 619 0.23 -7.56 12.55
C GLY A 619 0.87 -8.94 12.42
N PRO A 620 2.21 -9.04 12.55
CA PRO A 620 2.90 -10.33 12.53
C PRO A 620 2.37 -11.34 13.55
N GLU A 621 2.08 -10.90 14.78
CA GLU A 621 1.53 -11.77 15.83
C GLU A 621 0.15 -12.31 15.46
N ILE A 622 -0.74 -11.46 14.96
CA ILE A 622 -2.06 -11.90 14.50
C ILE A 622 -1.95 -12.87 13.32
N GLN A 623 -1.04 -12.62 12.37
CA GLN A 623 -0.83 -13.47 11.19
C GLN A 623 -0.25 -14.84 11.53
N ALA A 624 0.42 -14.99 12.66
CA ALA A 624 0.98 -16.25 13.12
C ALA A 624 -0.11 -17.27 13.52
N SER A 625 -1.31 -16.81 13.88
CA SER A 625 -2.43 -17.73 14.18
C SER A 625 -2.91 -18.44 12.92
N SER A 626 -3.08 -19.76 12.99
CA SER A 626 -3.59 -20.58 11.89
C SER A 626 -5.04 -20.25 11.47
N THR A 627 -5.80 -19.60 12.35
CA THR A 627 -7.20 -19.18 12.11
C THR A 627 -7.33 -17.68 11.79
N SER A 628 -6.22 -16.98 11.65
CA SER A 628 -6.20 -15.51 11.43
C SER A 628 -6.95 -15.05 10.18
N SER A 629 -7.13 -15.92 9.17
CA SER A 629 -7.92 -15.62 7.97
C SER A 629 -9.39 -15.27 8.25
N GLU A 630 -9.94 -15.72 9.36
CA GLU A 630 -11.36 -15.54 9.72
C GLU A 630 -11.60 -14.24 10.50
N TRP A 631 -10.63 -13.81 11.32
CA TRP A 631 -10.80 -12.71 12.27
C TRP A 631 -9.64 -11.71 12.31
N GLY A 632 -8.50 -12.03 11.71
CA GLY A 632 -7.24 -11.26 11.89
C GLY A 632 -7.35 -9.81 11.46
N ALA A 633 -8.00 -9.53 10.32
CA ALA A 633 -8.20 -8.17 9.85
C ALA A 633 -9.09 -7.34 10.81
N LEU A 634 -10.14 -7.97 11.34
CA LEU A 634 -11.02 -7.36 12.33
C LEU A 634 -10.23 -7.04 13.60
N ALA A 635 -9.49 -8.01 14.14
CA ALA A 635 -8.71 -7.85 15.36
C ALA A 635 -7.68 -6.74 15.23
N GLN A 636 -6.92 -6.72 14.16
CA GLN A 636 -5.90 -5.70 13.91
C GLN A 636 -6.53 -4.30 13.80
N ALA A 637 -7.62 -4.17 13.07
CA ALA A 637 -8.31 -2.90 12.92
C ALA A 637 -8.95 -2.43 14.23
N GLU A 638 -9.56 -3.32 15.02
CA GLU A 638 -10.12 -2.98 16.33
C GLU A 638 -9.03 -2.54 17.32
N ILE A 639 -7.89 -3.25 17.35
CA ILE A 639 -6.74 -2.87 18.18
C ILE A 639 -6.29 -1.45 17.81
N TYR A 640 -6.00 -1.16 16.55
CA TYR A 640 -5.58 0.18 16.13
C TYR A 640 -6.64 1.25 16.40
N SER A 641 -7.91 0.98 16.08
CA SER A 641 -9.03 1.89 16.33
C SER A 641 -9.20 2.23 17.82
N SER A 642 -8.96 1.26 18.71
CA SER A 642 -9.16 1.41 20.15
C SER A 642 -8.26 2.47 20.80
N TYR A 643 -7.16 2.86 20.15
CA TYR A 643 -6.25 3.89 20.65
C TYR A 643 -6.00 5.04 19.67
N GLY A 644 -6.93 5.22 18.72
CA GLY A 644 -6.96 6.40 17.87
C GLY A 644 -6.11 6.32 16.60
N GLU A 645 -5.48 5.16 16.29
CA GLU A 645 -4.73 4.93 15.07
C GLU A 645 -5.69 4.60 13.89
N THR A 646 -6.59 5.53 13.62
CA THR A 646 -7.68 5.35 12.64
C THR A 646 -7.17 4.98 11.25
N THR A 647 -6.10 5.62 10.80
CA THR A 647 -5.49 5.35 9.49
C THR A 647 -5.02 3.89 9.39
N ARG A 648 -4.34 3.38 10.43
CA ARG A 648 -3.88 1.98 10.46
C ARG A 648 -5.05 1.00 10.49
N ALA A 649 -6.13 1.34 11.21
CA ALA A 649 -7.34 0.53 11.23
C ALA A 649 -7.98 0.43 9.84
N ILE A 650 -8.13 1.56 9.12
CA ILE A 650 -8.63 1.57 7.73
C ILE A 650 -7.72 0.75 6.82
N GLN A 651 -6.40 0.90 6.93
CA GLN A 651 -5.42 0.18 6.11
C GLN A 651 -5.49 -1.33 6.36
N SER A 652 -5.58 -1.78 7.61
CA SER A 652 -5.77 -3.20 7.95
C SER A 652 -7.01 -3.77 7.27
N MET A 653 -8.12 -3.02 7.29
CA MET A 653 -9.35 -3.44 6.60
C MET A 653 -9.20 -3.46 5.08
N LYS A 654 -8.52 -2.49 4.49
CA LYS A 654 -8.28 -2.43 3.03
C LYS A 654 -7.40 -3.56 2.53
N HIS A 655 -6.42 -3.99 3.34
CA HIS A 655 -5.49 -5.08 3.00
C HIS A 655 -5.98 -6.48 3.40
N SER A 656 -7.20 -6.59 3.93
CA SER A 656 -7.78 -7.88 4.35
C SER A 656 -8.07 -8.87 3.20
N GLY A 657 -7.95 -8.44 1.94
CA GLY A 657 -8.34 -9.23 0.77
C GLY A 657 -9.86 -9.30 0.52
N ILE A 658 -10.66 -8.68 1.38
CA ILE A 658 -12.13 -8.66 1.26
C ILE A 658 -12.54 -7.56 0.27
N SER A 659 -13.29 -7.95 -0.77
CA SER A 659 -13.80 -7.01 -1.78
C SER A 659 -15.05 -6.26 -1.27
N PHE A 660 -14.89 -5.44 -0.24
CA PHE A 660 -16.01 -4.71 0.39
C PHE A 660 -16.90 -3.95 -0.58
N PHE A 661 -16.34 -3.38 -1.64
CA PHE A 661 -17.13 -2.61 -2.62
C PHE A 661 -18.02 -3.48 -3.51
N SER A 662 -17.83 -4.80 -3.51
CA SER A 662 -18.68 -5.76 -4.24
C SER A 662 -19.67 -6.48 -3.35
N ILE A 663 -19.65 -6.27 -2.03
CA ILE A 663 -20.49 -6.99 -1.06
C ILE A 663 -21.56 -6.03 -0.49
N PRO A 664 -22.84 -6.42 -0.44
CA PRO A 664 -23.90 -5.65 0.21
C PRO A 664 -23.60 -5.34 1.68
N LEU A 665 -23.99 -4.15 2.13
CA LEU A 665 -23.68 -3.68 3.48
C LEU A 665 -24.27 -4.57 4.59
N ASP A 666 -25.39 -5.20 4.34
CA ASP A 666 -26.12 -6.08 5.28
C ASP A 666 -25.58 -7.50 5.33
N GLN A 667 -24.65 -7.86 4.43
CA GLN A 667 -24.06 -9.20 4.36
C GLN A 667 -22.66 -9.29 5.00
N VAL A 668 -22.19 -8.21 5.58
CA VAL A 668 -20.95 -8.17 6.37
C VAL A 668 -21.31 -7.58 7.74
N PRO A 669 -20.77 -8.12 8.84
CA PRO A 669 -21.01 -7.53 10.16
C PRO A 669 -20.69 -6.03 10.18
N THR A 670 -21.59 -5.24 10.76
CA THR A 670 -21.49 -3.76 10.72
C THR A 670 -20.19 -3.22 11.30
N VAL A 671 -19.52 -3.96 12.18
CA VAL A 671 -18.22 -3.59 12.77
C VAL A 671 -17.15 -3.39 11.69
N TYR A 672 -17.09 -4.26 10.67
CA TYR A 672 -16.17 -4.12 9.55
C TYR A 672 -16.35 -2.80 8.80
N TRP A 673 -17.62 -2.46 8.51
CA TRP A 673 -17.96 -1.22 7.84
C TRP A 673 -17.61 0.01 8.68
N LYS A 674 -17.85 -0.03 9.99
CA LYS A 674 -17.51 1.08 10.89
C LYS A 674 -16.00 1.27 11.03
N LEU A 675 -15.19 0.22 10.94
CA LEU A 675 -13.74 0.32 10.91
C LEU A 675 -13.22 0.86 9.57
N LEU A 676 -13.87 0.47 8.47
CA LEU A 676 -13.52 0.95 7.13
C LEU A 676 -13.99 2.39 6.85
N PHE A 677 -15.12 2.80 7.47
CA PHE A 677 -15.75 4.13 7.39
C PHE A 677 -15.94 4.73 8.78
N PRO A 678 -14.88 5.00 9.54
CA PRO A 678 -14.97 5.52 10.89
C PRO A 678 -15.39 6.99 10.92
N GLN A 679 -15.78 7.46 12.11
CA GLN A 679 -16.18 8.84 12.38
C GLN A 679 -15.29 9.52 13.45
N PRO A 680 -13.96 9.56 13.29
CA PRO A 680 -13.12 10.32 14.22
C PRO A 680 -13.39 11.81 14.06
N TYR A 681 -13.14 12.58 15.14
CA TYR A 681 -13.40 14.04 15.18
C TYR A 681 -14.83 14.43 14.83
N TRP A 682 -15.83 13.51 14.97
CA TRP A 682 -17.17 13.67 14.42
C TRP A 682 -17.90 14.92 14.93
N ALA A 683 -17.74 15.29 16.20
CA ALA A 683 -18.37 16.49 16.78
C ALA A 683 -17.85 17.77 16.09
N ASP A 684 -16.54 17.91 15.95
CA ASP A 684 -15.92 19.07 15.30
C ASP A 684 -16.25 19.10 13.80
N LEU A 685 -16.20 17.93 13.15
CA LEU A 685 -16.52 17.78 11.74
C LEU A 685 -17.96 18.23 11.45
N THR A 686 -18.93 17.71 12.21
CA THR A 686 -20.35 18.04 12.01
C THR A 686 -20.63 19.51 12.30
N ALA A 687 -20.05 20.07 13.36
CA ALA A 687 -20.22 21.48 13.69
C ALA A 687 -19.69 22.40 12.58
N ASN A 688 -18.48 22.10 12.04
CA ASN A 688 -17.88 22.90 10.96
C ASN A 688 -18.59 22.68 9.61
N ALA A 689 -19.05 21.45 9.33
CA ALA A 689 -19.86 21.16 8.15
C ALA A 689 -21.18 21.97 8.18
N GLN A 690 -21.90 21.94 9.29
CA GLN A 690 -23.16 22.69 9.48
C GLN A 690 -22.93 24.20 9.38
N LYS A 691 -21.87 24.74 10.03
CA LYS A 691 -21.48 26.16 9.95
C LYS A 691 -21.32 26.63 8.50
N ASN A 692 -20.83 25.76 7.63
CA ASN A 692 -20.56 26.04 6.22
C ASN A 692 -21.65 25.50 5.26
N GLY A 693 -22.79 25.00 5.76
CA GLY A 693 -23.88 24.45 4.93
C GLY A 693 -23.43 23.25 4.07
N LEU A 694 -22.59 22.38 4.63
CA LEU A 694 -22.08 21.18 3.98
C LEU A 694 -22.73 19.91 4.56
N ASP A 695 -22.88 18.89 3.73
CA ASP A 695 -23.19 17.53 4.17
C ASP A 695 -22.00 16.96 4.97
N PRO A 696 -22.15 16.61 6.27
CA PRO A 696 -21.06 16.08 7.07
C PRO A 696 -20.50 14.75 6.52
N TYR A 697 -21.32 13.95 5.84
CA TYR A 697 -20.87 12.71 5.21
C TYR A 697 -20.04 12.97 3.94
N LEU A 698 -20.31 14.05 3.20
CA LEU A 698 -19.44 14.51 2.13
C LEU A 698 -18.05 14.94 2.67
N VAL A 699 -18.05 15.68 3.79
CA VAL A 699 -16.80 16.11 4.44
C VAL A 699 -16.00 14.91 4.93
N ALA A 700 -16.65 13.95 5.60
CA ALA A 700 -16.01 12.71 6.05
C ALA A 700 -15.43 11.90 4.89
N SER A 701 -16.15 11.81 3.77
CA SER A 701 -15.72 11.10 2.56
C SER A 701 -14.50 11.76 1.91
N LEU A 702 -14.46 13.09 1.90
CA LEU A 702 -13.30 13.84 1.42
C LEU A 702 -12.09 13.60 2.32
N ILE A 703 -12.23 13.72 3.64
CA ILE A 703 -11.13 13.47 4.59
C ILE A 703 -10.60 12.03 4.46
N ARG A 704 -11.53 11.06 4.33
CA ARG A 704 -11.15 9.66 4.11
C ARG A 704 -10.34 9.47 2.83
N GLN A 705 -10.62 10.22 1.78
CA GLN A 705 -9.88 10.16 0.52
C GLN A 705 -8.55 10.93 0.58
N GLU A 706 -8.50 12.05 1.29
CA GLU A 706 -7.31 12.91 1.37
C GLU A 706 -6.24 12.38 2.33
N SER A 707 -6.63 11.88 3.50
CA SER A 707 -5.69 11.55 4.58
C SER A 707 -6.00 10.26 5.33
N GLU A 708 -7.10 9.56 5.02
CA GLU A 708 -7.60 8.47 5.85
C GLU A 708 -7.70 8.87 7.34
N PHE A 709 -8.06 10.13 7.60
CA PHE A 709 -8.13 10.77 8.93
C PHE A 709 -6.77 10.93 9.64
N ASN A 710 -5.64 10.88 8.93
CA ASN A 710 -4.34 11.19 9.50
C ASN A 710 -4.15 12.72 9.59
N ALA A 711 -4.24 13.26 10.81
CA ALA A 711 -4.04 14.68 11.02
C ALA A 711 -2.59 15.14 10.85
N GLY A 712 -1.62 14.23 10.98
CA GLY A 712 -0.19 14.54 10.89
C GLY A 712 0.41 14.44 9.49
N VAL A 713 -0.36 14.05 8.47
CA VAL A 713 0.18 13.79 7.14
C VAL A 713 0.46 15.07 6.36
N VAL A 714 1.61 15.08 5.68
CA VAL A 714 2.01 16.09 4.70
C VAL A 714 2.32 15.39 3.39
N SER A 715 1.63 15.77 2.31
CA SER A 715 1.85 15.14 1.00
C SER A 715 3.09 15.68 0.30
N HIS A 716 3.58 14.95 -0.73
CA HIS A 716 4.66 15.42 -1.60
C HIS A 716 4.36 16.76 -2.30
N ALA A 717 3.07 17.06 -2.50
CA ALA A 717 2.61 18.35 -3.04
C ALA A 717 2.50 19.45 -1.96
N ASN A 718 3.02 19.19 -0.75
CA ASN A 718 2.95 20.10 0.39
C ASN A 718 1.50 20.45 0.81
N ALA A 719 0.61 19.46 0.78
CA ALA A 719 -0.74 19.56 1.32
C ALA A 719 -0.79 18.94 2.74
N TRP A 720 -1.46 19.55 3.71
CA TRP A 720 -1.29 19.29 5.14
C TRP A 720 -2.58 18.89 5.85
N GLY A 721 -2.50 17.89 6.70
CA GLY A 721 -3.52 17.49 7.67
C GLY A 721 -4.75 16.82 7.07
N LEU A 722 -5.84 16.76 7.83
CA LEU A 722 -7.05 15.98 7.53
C LEU A 722 -7.62 16.22 6.13
N MET A 723 -7.79 17.48 5.75
CA MET A 723 -8.37 17.91 4.47
C MET A 723 -7.31 18.30 3.43
N GLN A 724 -6.04 17.97 3.66
CA GLN A 724 -4.92 18.22 2.76
C GLN A 724 -4.88 19.65 2.17
N LEU A 725 -4.87 20.64 3.07
CA LEU A 725 -4.80 22.04 2.68
C LEU A 725 -3.36 22.45 2.34
N LEU A 726 -3.18 23.14 1.22
CA LEU A 726 -1.93 23.83 0.95
C LEU A 726 -1.72 24.97 1.98
N PRO A 727 -0.50 25.20 2.49
CA PRO A 727 -0.21 26.28 3.43
C PRO A 727 -0.68 27.67 2.95
N SER A 728 -0.62 27.93 1.65
CA SER A 728 -1.12 29.16 1.05
C SER A 728 -2.64 29.31 1.16
N VAL A 729 -3.38 28.20 0.96
CA VAL A 729 -4.84 28.15 1.11
C VAL A 729 -5.21 28.31 2.58
N GLY A 730 -4.56 27.55 3.48
CA GLY A 730 -4.78 27.69 4.93
C GLY A 730 -4.55 29.12 5.44
N LYS A 731 -3.47 29.76 5.00
CA LYS A 731 -3.18 31.16 5.34
C LYS A 731 -4.25 32.13 4.82
N ALA A 732 -4.74 31.92 3.60
CA ALA A 732 -5.79 32.75 3.02
C ALA A 732 -7.11 32.60 3.80
N GLU A 733 -7.50 31.37 4.14
CA GLU A 733 -8.72 31.10 4.92
C GLU A 733 -8.60 31.62 6.37
N ALA A 734 -7.48 31.40 7.04
CA ALA A 734 -7.21 31.96 8.38
C ALA A 734 -7.31 33.47 8.40
N LYS A 735 -6.80 34.17 7.37
CA LYS A 735 -6.93 35.63 7.24
C LYS A 735 -8.38 36.06 7.08
N LYS A 736 -9.18 35.38 6.23
CA LYS A 736 -10.62 35.66 6.06
C LYS A 736 -11.39 35.48 7.38
N GLN A 737 -11.06 34.47 8.15
CA GLN A 737 -11.69 34.17 9.44
C GLN A 737 -11.11 35.00 10.62
N LYS A 738 -10.15 35.91 10.33
CA LYS A 738 -9.48 36.76 11.33
C LYS A 738 -8.77 35.95 12.43
N MET A 739 -8.29 34.77 12.10
CA MET A 739 -7.56 33.90 13.03
C MET A 739 -6.21 34.54 13.36
N LYS A 740 -5.93 34.78 14.66
CA LYS A 740 -4.68 35.41 15.10
C LYS A 740 -3.60 34.35 15.31
N GLY A 741 -2.37 34.67 14.95
CA GLY A 741 -1.20 33.81 15.21
C GLY A 741 -1.11 32.56 14.33
N PHE A 742 -1.92 32.44 13.28
CA PHE A 742 -1.87 31.30 12.37
C PHE A 742 -0.49 31.14 11.73
N ASN A 743 0.04 29.92 11.80
CA ASN A 743 1.19 29.45 11.04
C ASN A 743 0.85 28.11 10.38
N ALA A 744 1.68 27.65 9.43
CA ALA A 744 1.36 26.44 8.66
C ALA A 744 1.23 25.17 9.53
N ASN A 745 1.97 25.06 10.63
CA ASN A 745 1.91 23.89 11.51
C ASN A 745 0.53 23.73 12.16
N GLU A 746 -0.24 24.82 12.28
CA GLU A 746 -1.63 24.73 12.77
C GLU A 746 -2.53 23.89 11.86
N LEU A 747 -2.14 23.66 10.59
CA LEU A 747 -2.87 22.74 9.70
C LEU A 747 -2.76 21.28 10.11
N LEU A 748 -1.83 20.94 10.98
CA LEU A 748 -1.74 19.59 11.58
C LEU A 748 -2.65 19.44 12.81
N ASN A 749 -3.23 20.54 13.31
CA ASN A 749 -4.24 20.48 14.34
C ASN A 749 -5.60 20.13 13.71
N PRO A 750 -6.26 19.02 14.12
CA PRO A 750 -7.53 18.58 13.55
C PRO A 750 -8.63 19.65 13.53
N SER A 751 -8.84 20.35 14.65
CA SER A 751 -9.91 21.36 14.75
C SER A 751 -9.66 22.55 13.83
N VAL A 752 -8.40 23.02 13.73
CA VAL A 752 -8.02 24.12 12.83
C VAL A 752 -8.15 23.69 11.37
N ASN A 753 -7.72 22.47 11.05
CA ASN A 753 -7.79 21.94 9.68
C ASN A 753 -9.25 21.78 9.23
N LEU A 754 -10.13 21.28 10.10
CA LEU A 754 -11.57 21.15 9.85
C LEU A 754 -12.23 22.53 9.66
N GLU A 755 -11.91 23.52 10.50
CA GLU A 755 -12.48 24.86 10.39
C GLU A 755 -12.10 25.52 9.05
N LEU A 756 -10.81 25.52 8.69
CA LEU A 756 -10.33 26.14 7.46
C LEU A 756 -10.70 25.29 6.22
N GLY A 757 -10.62 23.97 6.30
CA GLY A 757 -10.89 23.06 5.19
C GLY A 757 -12.36 23.05 4.77
N THR A 758 -13.30 23.03 5.72
CA THR A 758 -14.73 23.09 5.39
C THR A 758 -15.12 24.44 4.80
N ALA A 759 -14.54 25.54 5.29
CA ALA A 759 -14.73 26.85 4.70
C ALA A 759 -14.19 26.93 3.26
N ASN A 760 -13.00 26.37 3.00
CA ASN A 760 -12.44 26.26 1.65
C ASN A 760 -13.32 25.41 0.74
N LEU A 761 -13.78 24.23 1.21
CA LEU A 761 -14.66 23.36 0.43
C LEU A 761 -15.97 24.08 0.05
N ARG A 762 -16.57 24.83 0.99
CA ARG A 762 -17.76 25.64 0.69
C ARG A 762 -17.49 26.64 -0.42
N GLN A 763 -16.39 27.37 -0.38
CA GLN A 763 -16.02 28.33 -1.41
C GLN A 763 -15.74 27.66 -2.75
N VAL A 764 -15.14 26.46 -2.76
CA VAL A 764 -14.97 25.70 -4.01
C VAL A 764 -16.33 25.32 -4.58
N LEU A 765 -17.26 24.81 -3.75
CA LEU A 765 -18.63 24.50 -4.19
C LEU A 765 -19.34 25.73 -4.74
N ASP A 766 -19.23 26.88 -4.08
CA ASP A 766 -19.88 28.13 -4.55
C ASP A 766 -19.35 28.58 -5.93
N ARG A 767 -18.03 28.43 -6.17
CA ARG A 767 -17.42 28.75 -7.47
C ARG A 767 -17.92 27.90 -8.63
N PHE A 768 -18.45 26.70 -8.31
CA PHE A 768 -19.00 25.75 -9.28
C PHE A 768 -20.51 25.55 -9.12
N GLY A 769 -21.22 26.59 -8.65
CA GLY A 769 -22.68 26.61 -8.58
C GLY A 769 -23.31 25.56 -7.65
N GLY A 770 -22.56 25.08 -6.65
CA GLY A 770 -22.99 24.04 -5.71
C GLY A 770 -22.86 22.61 -6.25
N GLN A 771 -22.38 22.41 -7.51
CA GLN A 771 -22.25 21.10 -8.11
C GLN A 771 -21.04 20.36 -7.52
N ALA A 772 -21.31 19.28 -6.80
CA ALA A 772 -20.30 18.57 -6.02
C ALA A 772 -19.21 17.96 -6.91
N GLU A 773 -19.55 17.39 -8.06
CA GLU A 773 -18.63 16.72 -8.97
C GLU A 773 -17.57 17.70 -9.51
N TYR A 774 -18.00 18.88 -9.97
CA TYR A 774 -17.07 19.92 -10.41
C TYR A 774 -16.20 20.44 -9.27
N ALA A 775 -16.80 20.65 -8.10
CA ALA A 775 -16.11 21.16 -6.93
C ALA A 775 -15.05 20.16 -6.42
N LEU A 776 -15.36 18.88 -6.37
CA LEU A 776 -14.43 17.82 -5.98
C LEU A 776 -13.29 17.70 -7.00
N ALA A 777 -13.59 17.75 -8.29
CA ALA A 777 -12.59 17.78 -9.34
C ALA A 777 -11.64 18.98 -9.17
N ALA A 778 -12.20 20.16 -8.86
CA ALA A 778 -11.42 21.39 -8.66
C ALA A 778 -10.64 21.39 -7.34
N TYR A 779 -11.13 20.71 -6.30
CA TYR A 779 -10.41 20.54 -5.05
C TYR A 779 -9.10 19.76 -5.25
N ASN A 780 -9.13 18.70 -6.07
CA ASN A 780 -7.97 17.86 -6.39
C ASN A 780 -7.08 18.48 -7.50
N ALA A 781 -7.65 18.82 -8.67
CA ALA A 781 -6.89 19.27 -9.84
C ALA A 781 -6.69 20.79 -9.93
N GLY A 782 -7.45 21.58 -9.16
CA GLY A 782 -7.50 23.02 -9.25
C GLY A 782 -8.59 23.56 -10.21
N ASP A 783 -8.99 24.81 -10.01
CA ASP A 783 -10.12 25.44 -10.75
C ASP A 783 -9.87 25.53 -12.26
N VAL A 784 -8.62 25.81 -12.68
CA VAL A 784 -8.30 26.10 -14.09
C VAL A 784 -8.49 24.87 -14.99
N PRO A 785 -7.92 23.69 -14.67
CA PRO A 785 -8.16 22.49 -15.46
C PRO A 785 -9.65 22.14 -15.56
N VAL A 786 -10.39 22.20 -14.45
CA VAL A 786 -11.83 21.85 -14.45
C VAL A 786 -12.63 22.78 -15.34
N ARG A 787 -12.38 24.10 -15.30
CA ARG A 787 -13.04 25.04 -16.21
C ARG A 787 -12.69 24.79 -17.68
N GLN A 788 -11.45 24.38 -17.96
CA GLN A 788 -11.05 23.96 -19.31
C GLN A 788 -11.82 22.70 -19.74
N TRP A 789 -11.92 21.69 -18.90
CA TRP A 789 -12.68 20.47 -19.21
C TRP A 789 -14.17 20.78 -19.43
N MET A 790 -14.77 21.62 -18.60
CA MET A 790 -16.16 22.07 -18.78
C MET A 790 -16.36 22.83 -20.11
N ALA A 791 -15.36 23.61 -20.54
CA ALA A 791 -15.44 24.39 -21.77
C ALA A 791 -15.27 23.56 -23.07
N ILE A 792 -14.61 22.39 -22.98
CA ILE A 792 -14.39 21.48 -24.11
C ILE A 792 -15.68 20.74 -24.44
N GLY A 793 -16.55 20.52 -23.45
CA GLY A 793 -17.50 19.46 -23.50
C GLY A 793 -18.91 19.85 -23.85
N ASP A 794 -19.44 19.10 -24.79
CA ASP A 794 -20.84 18.86 -25.00
C ASP A 794 -21.21 17.59 -24.21
N TYR A 795 -21.39 17.73 -22.90
CA TYR A 795 -21.74 16.62 -22.01
C TYR A 795 -23.26 16.51 -21.86
N LYS A 796 -23.84 15.35 -22.06
CA LYS A 796 -25.27 15.08 -21.87
C LYS A 796 -25.69 15.30 -20.42
N ASP A 797 -24.83 14.91 -19.48
CA ASP A 797 -25.07 14.98 -18.02
C ASP A 797 -23.77 15.00 -17.21
N ILE A 798 -23.88 15.15 -15.90
CA ILE A 798 -22.76 15.19 -14.99
C ILE A 798 -21.95 13.89 -14.95
N PRO A 799 -22.53 12.68 -14.93
CA PRO A 799 -21.79 11.43 -15.04
C PRO A 799 -20.88 11.37 -16.27
N GLU A 800 -21.30 11.89 -17.42
CA GLU A 800 -20.49 11.95 -18.62
C GLU A 800 -19.29 12.89 -18.47
N PHE A 801 -19.47 14.04 -17.82
CA PHE A 801 -18.35 14.90 -17.45
C PHE A 801 -17.36 14.16 -16.55
N VAL A 802 -17.84 13.49 -15.48
CA VAL A 802 -16.99 12.78 -14.52
C VAL A 802 -16.14 11.72 -15.22
N GLU A 803 -16.73 10.90 -16.11
CA GLU A 803 -15.96 9.89 -16.86
C GLU A 803 -14.99 10.51 -17.86
N SER A 804 -15.32 11.70 -18.39
CA SER A 804 -14.48 12.43 -19.35
C SER A 804 -13.31 13.19 -18.70
N ILE A 805 -13.20 13.23 -17.36
CA ILE A 805 -12.05 13.84 -16.69
C ILE A 805 -10.77 13.15 -17.17
N PRO A 806 -9.84 13.87 -17.83
CA PRO A 806 -8.66 13.25 -18.43
C PRO A 806 -7.63 12.80 -17.42
N TYR A 807 -7.58 13.43 -16.23
CA TYR A 807 -6.70 13.01 -15.14
C TYR A 807 -7.33 11.83 -14.40
N THR A 808 -6.74 10.64 -14.55
CA THR A 808 -7.23 9.40 -13.92
C THR A 808 -7.38 9.57 -12.40
N GLU A 809 -6.37 10.14 -11.73
CA GLU A 809 -6.41 10.42 -10.30
C GLU A 809 -7.63 11.27 -9.91
N THR A 810 -7.88 12.37 -10.63
CA THR A 810 -8.99 13.28 -10.32
C THR A 810 -10.35 12.63 -10.58
N ARG A 811 -10.46 11.84 -11.66
CA ARG A 811 -11.69 11.10 -11.96
C ARG A 811 -12.04 10.10 -10.87
N GLU A 812 -11.05 9.27 -10.49
CA GLU A 812 -11.21 8.27 -9.42
C GLU A 812 -11.46 8.92 -8.06
N TYR A 813 -10.83 10.07 -7.79
CA TYR A 813 -11.06 10.87 -6.59
C TYR A 813 -12.53 11.30 -6.46
N VAL A 814 -13.11 11.87 -7.52
CA VAL A 814 -14.51 12.29 -7.53
C VAL A 814 -15.44 11.09 -7.32
N GLN A 815 -15.23 10.01 -8.08
CA GLN A 815 -16.03 8.79 -7.97
C GLN A 815 -15.94 8.17 -6.59
N ALA A 816 -14.73 8.12 -5.99
CA ALA A 816 -14.52 7.55 -4.67
C ALA A 816 -15.22 8.35 -3.56
N ILE A 817 -15.15 9.68 -3.60
CA ILE A 817 -15.79 10.52 -2.57
C ILE A 817 -17.30 10.40 -2.64
N LEU A 818 -17.88 10.45 -3.83
CA LEU A 818 -19.33 10.31 -3.99
C LEU A 818 -19.83 8.93 -3.56
N ARG A 819 -19.12 7.87 -3.94
CA ARG A 819 -19.39 6.51 -3.47
C ARG A 819 -19.29 6.41 -1.93
N ASN A 820 -18.22 6.94 -1.34
CA ASN A 820 -18.01 6.89 0.09
C ASN A 820 -19.09 7.65 0.86
N ARG A 821 -19.58 8.79 0.31
CA ARG A 821 -20.69 9.54 0.87
C ARG A 821 -21.97 8.69 0.98
N GLU A 822 -22.32 7.94 -0.07
CA GLU A 822 -23.47 7.05 -0.06
C GLU A 822 -23.32 5.95 1.02
N ILE A 823 -22.12 5.39 1.16
CA ILE A 823 -21.83 4.38 2.19
C ILE A 823 -21.95 4.99 3.61
N TYR A 824 -21.39 6.18 3.85
CA TYR A 824 -21.55 6.88 5.14
C TYR A 824 -23.01 7.15 5.45
N HIS A 825 -23.80 7.61 4.48
CA HIS A 825 -25.23 7.80 4.66
C HIS A 825 -25.94 6.49 5.02
N ALA A 826 -25.65 5.41 4.31
CA ALA A 826 -26.27 4.11 4.57
C ALA A 826 -25.90 3.53 5.96
N LEU A 827 -24.70 3.83 6.47
CA LEU A 827 -24.23 3.32 7.76
C LEU A 827 -24.71 4.15 8.97
N TYR A 828 -24.88 5.46 8.79
CA TYR A 828 -24.98 6.39 9.92
C TYR A 828 -26.14 7.38 9.86
N ALA A 829 -26.77 7.59 8.69
CA ALA A 829 -27.96 8.43 8.66
C ALA A 829 -29.12 7.70 9.36
N THR A 830 -29.71 8.35 10.31
CA THR A 830 -30.96 7.85 10.93
C THR A 830 -32.05 7.88 9.86
N PRO A 831 -32.84 6.81 9.66
CA PRO A 831 -33.93 6.78 8.69
C PRO A 831 -34.94 7.92 8.87
#